data_c491cbc039ec9d8ca386386eae74c9bb
#
_entry.id   c491cbc039ec9d8ca386386eae74c9bb
#
_cell.length_a   1.000
_cell.length_b   1.000
_cell.length_c   1.000
_cell.angle_alpha   90.00
_cell.angle_beta   90.00
_cell.angle_gamma   90.00
#
_symmetry.space_group_name_H-M   'P 1'
#
loop_
_entity.id
_entity.type
_entity.pdbx_description
1 polymer ?
#
loop_
_entity_poly.entity_id
_entity_poly.type
_entity_poly.pdbx_seq_one_letter_code
_entity_poly.pdbx_strand_id
1 'polypeptide(L)'
;LHQPTVQAQVLYGTLIGNVVDAQSSGIPNATVALQNSSIGFQARQQTDSRGVYEFLNLQPGIYTLRVEASGFAAFEAKEIAVSVNQTSRVDAQLRLGSVNETITVGAEVALLQTDRADVTREVTTKELTNLPIGGYRNYQSLLNLVPGTTPARSQNAITDTPQRSFVVNVNGVSRSINNTRIDGASNTFTWLPQHTYYVPPLESIETVNISTNAFDAEQGLAGGAAVSVITKSGGNAFRGALFAFHNNSKTTARNVFFPTVPKNIQNQYGAAIGGPIKKDKLFFFADFESTKQRQTFGSPFYSLPETSIRGGNFTGFTTIFDPNSGAPGSRTAFPGNVIPANRISPASRRLMDLLPQPNRAGALANYLSSSELLFDRDLYDGKLNYMLSQNTNFFGKYSILRSPVECTPALGAALGPCAVSGGGLSAGIGVGFTRTQVFGGGVNHIVTPNFLIDANIGAVRFDQSVRGPDYGTNFGLDTLRIPGTNGTDIRQSGFPIFNIDSYQGFGNVNNWSPTFRNDRLYTYTANFGWTRGSHNLRFGLDYIHHQMNHWQPEMGGGPRGAFTFGGAPVTNTGSGATNYSSAAAFLLGLPRLVQKSYQFYDPMQTREFFQAYYLRDQWQVNRSLTLTLGMRFEHLPIMNRGEFGLERYDADTNRVILGGRAGNPRNGGTTTPRILYAPRFGLAWRINPRTVFHGGYGITNDSYPMGRPIR
;
A
#
# COMPACT_ATOMS: atom_id res chain seq x y z
N LEU A 1 17.44 5.25 31.03
CA LEU A 1 17.72 4.10 30.13
C LEU A 1 16.85 2.92 30.58
N HIS A 2 15.56 2.89 30.19
CA HIS A 2 14.75 1.68 30.30
C HIS A 2 14.95 0.90 29.02
N GLN A 3 15.42 -0.34 29.12
CA GLN A 3 15.43 -1.29 28.01
C GLN A 3 13.97 -1.67 27.70
N PRO A 4 13.46 -1.42 26.49
CA PRO A 4 12.12 -1.86 26.13
C PRO A 4 12.13 -3.37 25.92
N THR A 5 11.28 -4.10 26.64
CA THR A 5 10.94 -5.47 26.30
C THR A 5 10.10 -5.50 25.03
N VAL A 6 10.50 -6.30 24.05
CA VAL A 6 9.91 -6.40 22.70
C VAL A 6 8.84 -7.47 22.64
N GLN A 7 7.74 -7.28 21.89
CA GLN A 7 6.59 -8.22 21.88
C GLN A 7 5.69 -8.15 20.59
N ALA A 8 5.01 -9.23 20.10
CA ALA A 8 4.58 -9.53 18.69
C ALA A 8 3.10 -9.82 18.34
N GLN A 9 2.74 -9.95 17.04
CA GLN A 9 1.44 -10.35 16.46
C GLN A 9 1.45 -11.79 15.92
N VAL A 10 0.25 -12.47 15.91
CA VAL A 10 0.09 -13.90 15.57
C VAL A 10 0.43 -14.20 14.10
N LEU A 11 1.32 -15.17 13.92
CA LEU A 11 1.65 -15.80 12.62
C LEU A 11 1.21 -17.27 12.57
N TYR A 12 0.36 -17.71 13.50
CA TYR A 12 0.05 -19.10 13.76
C TYR A 12 -1.46 -19.31 13.84
N GLY A 13 -1.90 -20.55 13.67
CA GLY A 13 -3.27 -20.98 13.86
C GLY A 13 -3.49 -21.76 15.14
N THR A 14 -4.74 -22.07 15.43
CA THR A 14 -5.17 -22.90 16.56
C THR A 14 -5.99 -24.07 16.04
N LEU A 15 -5.83 -25.25 16.64
CA LEU A 15 -6.70 -26.39 16.41
C LEU A 15 -7.37 -26.79 17.73
N ILE A 16 -8.71 -26.76 17.76
CA ILE A 16 -9.52 -27.11 18.93
C ILE A 16 -10.53 -28.19 18.57
N GLY A 17 -11.00 -28.95 19.55
CA GLY A 17 -12.11 -29.88 19.36
C GLY A 17 -12.55 -30.54 20.66
N ASN A 18 -13.67 -31.27 20.55
CA ASN A 18 -14.20 -32.10 21.60
C ASN A 18 -13.99 -33.57 21.24
N VAL A 19 -13.60 -34.35 22.23
CA VAL A 19 -13.63 -35.81 22.18
C VAL A 19 -14.85 -36.29 22.90
N VAL A 20 -15.76 -36.95 22.23
CA VAL A 20 -17.06 -37.38 22.80
C VAL A 20 -17.33 -38.84 22.48
N ASP A 21 -18.15 -39.48 23.30
CA ASP A 21 -18.70 -40.80 23.02
C ASP A 21 -19.92 -40.75 22.09
N ALA A 22 -20.54 -41.90 21.81
CA ALA A 22 -21.73 -42.00 20.94
C ALA A 22 -22.95 -41.26 21.51
N GLN A 23 -22.99 -40.98 22.83
CA GLN A 23 -24.03 -40.23 23.51
C GLN A 23 -23.69 -38.73 23.64
N SER A 24 -22.62 -38.26 23.01
CA SER A 24 -22.13 -36.90 23.08
C SER A 24 -21.60 -36.47 24.45
N SER A 25 -21.27 -37.41 25.34
CA SER A 25 -20.59 -37.14 26.61
C SER A 25 -19.09 -36.93 26.37
N GLY A 26 -18.47 -35.94 27.02
CA GLY A 26 -17.03 -35.65 26.88
C GLY A 26 -16.18 -36.78 27.49
N ILE A 27 -15.13 -37.22 26.78
CA ILE A 27 -14.18 -38.21 27.22
C ILE A 27 -12.94 -37.51 27.80
N PRO A 28 -12.73 -37.51 29.13
CA PRO A 28 -11.55 -36.91 29.75
C PRO A 28 -10.33 -37.81 29.57
N ASN A 29 -9.12 -37.21 29.62
CA ASN A 29 -7.83 -37.91 29.54
C ASN A 29 -7.64 -38.74 28.25
N ALA A 30 -8.40 -38.47 27.17
CA ALA A 30 -8.11 -39.05 25.87
C ALA A 30 -6.80 -38.47 25.35
N THR A 31 -5.93 -39.33 24.79
CA THR A 31 -4.67 -38.87 24.20
C THR A 31 -4.93 -38.37 22.81
N VAL A 32 -4.59 -37.12 22.56
CA VAL A 32 -4.70 -36.45 21.27
C VAL A 32 -3.30 -36.19 20.72
N ALA A 33 -2.97 -36.81 19.59
CA ALA A 33 -1.71 -36.62 18.87
C ALA A 33 -1.94 -35.83 17.60
N LEU A 34 -1.13 -34.81 17.37
CA LEU A 34 -1.16 -33.95 16.18
C LEU A 34 0.18 -34.03 15.45
N GLN A 35 0.14 -34.21 14.14
CA GLN A 35 1.35 -34.34 13.31
C GLN A 35 1.26 -33.49 12.05
N ASN A 36 2.40 -32.86 11.69
CA ASN A 36 2.64 -32.30 10.35
C ASN A 36 3.93 -32.91 9.77
N SER A 37 3.78 -33.85 8.88
CA SER A 37 4.92 -34.57 8.29
C SER A 37 5.77 -33.71 7.36
N SER A 38 5.20 -32.63 6.80
CA SER A 38 5.93 -31.76 5.87
C SER A 38 7.07 -30.98 6.55
N ILE A 39 6.98 -30.79 7.86
CA ILE A 39 8.00 -30.10 8.69
C ILE A 39 8.51 -30.94 9.87
N GLY A 40 8.10 -32.20 9.96
CA GLY A 40 8.50 -33.11 11.05
C GLY A 40 7.90 -32.75 12.42
N PHE A 41 6.83 -31.95 12.47
CA PHE A 41 6.21 -31.52 13.73
C PHE A 41 5.32 -32.63 14.30
N GLN A 42 5.45 -32.84 15.62
CA GLN A 42 4.58 -33.73 16.42
C GLN A 42 4.29 -33.10 17.78
N ALA A 43 3.04 -33.18 18.20
CA ALA A 43 2.61 -32.73 19.52
C ALA A 43 1.61 -33.74 20.11
N ARG A 44 1.57 -33.89 21.43
CA ARG A 44 0.61 -34.74 22.15
C ARG A 44 0.09 -34.01 23.38
N GLN A 45 -1.20 -34.17 23.64
CA GLN A 45 -1.84 -33.69 24.87
C GLN A 45 -3.00 -34.57 25.25
N GLN A 46 -3.55 -34.39 26.44
CA GLN A 46 -4.73 -35.05 26.92
C GLN A 46 -5.93 -34.10 26.96
N THR A 47 -7.12 -34.63 26.74
CA THR A 47 -8.36 -33.85 26.91
C THR A 47 -8.61 -33.47 28.34
N ASP A 48 -9.23 -32.30 28.55
CA ASP A 48 -9.65 -31.82 29.86
C ASP A 48 -10.84 -32.64 30.44
N SER A 49 -11.33 -32.27 31.62
CA SER A 49 -12.48 -32.93 32.28
C SER A 49 -13.78 -32.88 31.46
N ARG A 50 -13.87 -32.02 30.46
CA ARG A 50 -15.01 -31.85 29.55
C ARG A 50 -14.82 -32.56 28.23
N GLY A 51 -13.66 -33.17 28.00
CA GLY A 51 -13.28 -33.81 26.75
C GLY A 51 -12.74 -32.82 25.69
N VAL A 52 -12.32 -31.60 26.06
CA VAL A 52 -11.81 -30.59 25.19
C VAL A 52 -10.29 -30.73 25.01
N TYR A 53 -9.79 -30.53 23.78
CA TYR A 53 -8.37 -30.38 23.49
C TYR A 53 -8.13 -29.11 22.71
N GLU A 54 -6.93 -28.50 22.83
CA GLU A 54 -6.56 -27.30 22.11
C GLU A 54 -5.05 -27.26 21.82
N PHE A 55 -4.67 -27.20 20.54
CA PHE A 55 -3.30 -26.96 20.09
C PHE A 55 -3.16 -25.52 19.63
N LEU A 56 -2.36 -24.75 20.32
CA LEU A 56 -2.10 -23.35 20.05
C LEU A 56 -0.83 -23.17 19.18
N ASN A 57 -0.73 -22.01 18.50
CA ASN A 57 0.46 -21.58 17.75
C ASN A 57 1.00 -22.64 16.76
N LEU A 58 0.08 -23.27 16.06
CA LEU A 58 0.44 -24.17 14.96
C LEU A 58 0.88 -23.35 13.74
N GLN A 59 1.99 -23.76 13.13
CA GLN A 59 2.36 -23.19 11.83
C GLN A 59 1.26 -23.47 10.81
N PRO A 60 1.01 -22.55 9.86
CA PRO A 60 0.09 -22.80 8.75
C PRO A 60 0.51 -24.07 8.00
N GLY A 61 -0.44 -24.91 7.68
CA GLY A 61 -0.14 -26.15 6.97
C GLY A 61 -1.20 -27.22 7.15
N ILE A 62 -0.90 -28.40 6.66
CA ILE A 62 -1.80 -29.55 6.69
C ILE A 62 -1.35 -30.49 7.83
N TYR A 63 -2.31 -30.87 8.67
CA TYR A 63 -2.09 -31.69 9.84
C TYR A 63 -2.90 -32.97 9.80
N THR A 64 -2.44 -33.98 10.53
CA THR A 64 -3.16 -35.20 10.84
C THR A 64 -3.36 -35.26 12.35
N LEU A 65 -4.59 -35.50 12.79
CA LEU A 65 -5.00 -35.65 14.19
C LEU A 65 -5.32 -37.10 14.45
N ARG A 66 -4.81 -37.65 15.55
CA ARG A 66 -5.15 -38.98 16.04
C ARG A 66 -5.58 -38.91 17.50
N VAL A 67 -6.73 -39.50 17.81
CA VAL A 67 -7.31 -39.53 19.17
C VAL A 67 -7.45 -40.97 19.62
N GLU A 68 -6.96 -41.23 20.82
CA GLU A 68 -6.99 -42.57 21.48
C GLU A 68 -7.53 -42.45 22.88
N ALA A 69 -8.45 -43.35 23.28
CA ALA A 69 -8.94 -43.48 24.64
C ALA A 69 -9.14 -44.97 24.96
N SER A 70 -8.93 -45.33 26.23
CA SER A 70 -9.08 -46.72 26.71
C SER A 70 -10.52 -47.20 26.49
N GLY A 71 -10.70 -48.38 25.84
CA GLY A 71 -12.01 -48.95 25.54
C GLY A 71 -12.69 -48.41 24.30
N PHE A 72 -12.03 -47.53 23.53
CA PHE A 72 -12.56 -46.98 22.28
C PHE A 72 -11.65 -47.29 21.11
N ALA A 73 -12.25 -47.38 19.91
CA ALA A 73 -11.50 -47.38 18.64
C ALA A 73 -10.82 -46.04 18.38
N ALA A 74 -9.61 -46.09 17.84
CA ALA A 74 -8.86 -44.86 17.52
C ALA A 74 -9.56 -44.05 16.45
N PHE A 75 -9.57 -42.72 16.58
CA PHE A 75 -10.07 -41.77 15.61
C PHE A 75 -8.89 -41.09 14.90
N GLU A 76 -8.91 -41.02 13.57
CA GLU A 76 -7.91 -40.31 12.77
C GLU A 76 -8.58 -39.36 11.79
N ALA A 77 -8.21 -38.07 11.86
CA ALA A 77 -8.60 -37.06 10.88
C ALA A 77 -7.37 -36.61 10.10
N LYS A 78 -7.45 -36.67 8.77
CA LYS A 78 -6.36 -36.29 7.83
C LYS A 78 -6.71 -35.01 7.11
N GLU A 79 -5.68 -34.37 6.53
CA GLU A 79 -5.83 -33.16 5.70
C GLU A 79 -6.45 -31.96 6.43
N ILE A 80 -6.21 -31.82 7.73
CA ILE A 80 -6.68 -30.68 8.49
C ILE A 80 -5.85 -29.45 8.12
N ALA A 81 -6.49 -28.48 7.44
CA ALA A 81 -5.86 -27.21 7.16
C ALA A 81 -5.87 -26.31 8.41
N VAL A 82 -4.70 -25.86 8.82
CA VAL A 82 -4.52 -24.86 9.86
C VAL A 82 -3.97 -23.60 9.22
N SER A 83 -4.70 -22.50 9.40
CA SER A 83 -4.39 -21.19 8.80
C SER A 83 -4.04 -20.15 9.86
N VAL A 84 -3.33 -19.11 9.43
CA VAL A 84 -2.90 -18.01 10.30
C VAL A 84 -4.09 -17.26 10.86
N ASN A 85 -4.00 -16.96 12.15
CA ASN A 85 -5.03 -16.21 12.86
C ASN A 85 -6.44 -16.85 12.70
N GLN A 86 -6.50 -18.17 12.55
CA GLN A 86 -7.74 -18.94 12.51
C GLN A 86 -7.76 -20.04 13.57
N THR A 87 -8.97 -20.37 14.02
CA THR A 87 -9.24 -21.52 14.86
C THR A 87 -9.93 -22.58 14.03
N SER A 88 -9.19 -23.63 13.68
CA SER A 88 -9.75 -24.84 13.04
C SER A 88 -10.38 -25.71 14.12
N ARG A 89 -11.54 -26.30 13.84
CA ARG A 89 -12.22 -27.18 14.78
C ARG A 89 -12.38 -28.57 14.21
N VAL A 90 -11.98 -29.59 14.99
CA VAL A 90 -12.20 -31.00 14.67
C VAL A 90 -12.75 -31.70 15.90
N ASP A 91 -14.02 -32.03 15.88
CA ASP A 91 -14.65 -32.81 16.94
C ASP A 91 -14.51 -34.31 16.63
N ALA A 92 -14.05 -35.12 17.62
CA ALA A 92 -13.81 -36.54 17.46
C ALA A 92 -14.89 -37.33 18.26
N GLN A 93 -15.75 -38.06 17.53
CA GLN A 93 -16.70 -38.97 18.12
C GLN A 93 -16.10 -40.37 18.15
N LEU A 94 -15.80 -40.88 19.37
CA LEU A 94 -15.25 -42.21 19.52
C LEU A 94 -16.37 -43.27 19.68
N ARG A 95 -16.11 -44.46 19.14
CA ARG A 95 -17.00 -45.63 19.25
C ARG A 95 -16.32 -46.67 20.14
N LEU A 96 -17.12 -47.44 20.90
CA LEU A 96 -16.61 -48.58 21.65
C LEU A 96 -15.97 -49.60 20.68
N GLY A 97 -14.75 -50.01 20.98
CA GLY A 97 -13.98 -50.90 20.11
C GLY A 97 -12.57 -51.11 20.65
N SER A 98 -11.76 -51.94 19.97
CA SER A 98 -10.36 -52.13 20.37
C SER A 98 -9.50 -50.97 19.79
N VAL A 99 -8.41 -50.61 20.47
CA VAL A 99 -7.44 -49.55 20.05
C VAL A 99 -6.80 -49.86 18.70
N ASN A 100 -6.86 -51.12 18.24
CA ASN A 100 -6.34 -51.55 16.95
C ASN A 100 -7.29 -51.27 15.77
N GLU A 101 -8.54 -50.87 16.05
CA GLU A 101 -9.49 -50.40 15.06
C GLU A 101 -9.35 -48.89 14.88
N THR A 102 -9.12 -48.40 13.68
CA THR A 102 -8.98 -46.96 13.36
C THR A 102 -10.12 -46.53 12.46
N ILE A 103 -10.87 -45.53 12.89
CA ILE A 103 -11.87 -44.85 12.07
C ILE A 103 -11.20 -43.63 11.45
N THR A 104 -10.91 -43.71 10.14
CA THR A 104 -10.35 -42.57 9.41
C THR A 104 -11.47 -41.72 8.81
N VAL A 105 -11.49 -40.43 9.13
CA VAL A 105 -12.41 -39.47 8.58
C VAL A 105 -11.59 -38.47 7.76
N GLY A 106 -11.98 -38.23 6.51
CA GLY A 106 -11.50 -37.03 5.79
C GLY A 106 -12.04 -35.81 6.52
N ALA A 107 -11.17 -34.95 6.98
CA ALA A 107 -11.59 -33.75 7.63
C ALA A 107 -12.23 -32.81 6.59
N GLU A 108 -13.53 -32.90 6.36
CA GLU A 108 -14.29 -31.73 5.98
C GLU A 108 -14.22 -30.79 7.19
N VAL A 109 -13.16 -29.98 7.23
CA VAL A 109 -13.04 -28.90 8.23
C VAL A 109 -14.31 -28.08 8.09
N ALA A 110 -15.07 -27.97 9.18
CA ALA A 110 -16.30 -27.20 9.18
C ALA A 110 -15.99 -25.79 8.63
N LEU A 111 -16.57 -25.45 7.49
CA LEU A 111 -16.44 -24.13 6.85
C LEU A 111 -17.02 -23.02 7.74
N LEU A 112 -17.68 -23.38 8.84
CA LEU A 112 -18.27 -22.49 9.80
C LEU A 112 -17.27 -22.18 10.90
N GLN A 113 -16.90 -20.92 11.06
CA GLN A 113 -16.20 -20.43 12.24
C GLN A 113 -17.12 -20.54 13.46
N THR A 114 -16.88 -21.50 14.35
CA THR A 114 -17.73 -21.76 15.52
C THR A 114 -17.22 -21.11 16.80
N ASP A 115 -15.98 -20.64 16.81
CA ASP A 115 -15.29 -20.26 18.05
C ASP A 115 -14.76 -18.82 18.04
N ARG A 116 -14.97 -18.07 16.94
CA ARG A 116 -14.55 -16.67 16.80
C ARG A 116 -15.69 -15.79 16.28
N ALA A 117 -15.70 -14.53 16.69
CA ALA A 117 -16.71 -13.54 16.31
C ALA A 117 -16.29 -12.64 15.15
N ASP A 118 -15.01 -12.59 14.81
CA ASP A 118 -14.49 -11.74 13.74
C ASP A 118 -14.93 -12.23 12.36
N VAL A 119 -15.23 -11.28 11.48
CA VAL A 119 -15.57 -11.56 10.07
C VAL A 119 -14.28 -11.57 9.28
N THR A 120 -13.80 -12.76 8.99
CA THR A 120 -12.51 -12.99 8.33
C THR A 120 -12.69 -13.81 7.06
N ARG A 121 -12.01 -13.39 5.99
CA ARG A 121 -11.84 -14.13 4.74
C ARG A 121 -10.39 -14.57 4.62
N GLU A 122 -10.19 -15.85 4.44
CA GLU A 122 -8.91 -16.39 4.03
C GLU A 122 -8.87 -16.55 2.51
N VAL A 123 -7.74 -16.18 1.91
CA VAL A 123 -7.42 -16.47 0.52
C VAL A 123 -6.23 -17.40 0.51
N THR A 124 -6.47 -18.62 0.05
CA THR A 124 -5.49 -19.71 0.05
C THR A 124 -4.56 -19.65 -1.15
N THR A 125 -3.42 -20.35 -1.09
CA THR A 125 -2.51 -20.52 -2.24
C THR A 125 -3.24 -21.02 -3.49
N LYS A 126 -4.22 -21.93 -3.36
CA LYS A 126 -5.01 -22.46 -4.47
C LYS A 126 -5.84 -21.36 -5.15
N GLU A 127 -6.46 -20.48 -4.38
CA GLU A 127 -7.20 -19.33 -4.93
C GLU A 127 -6.24 -18.31 -5.57
N LEU A 128 -5.11 -18.02 -4.92
CA LEU A 128 -4.08 -17.12 -5.44
C LEU A 128 -3.53 -17.57 -6.81
N THR A 129 -3.36 -18.85 -7.03
CA THR A 129 -2.78 -19.38 -8.28
C THR A 129 -3.81 -19.65 -9.37
N ASN A 130 -5.06 -19.96 -9.03
CA ASN A 130 -6.07 -20.41 -9.98
C ASN A 130 -7.08 -19.33 -10.40
N LEU A 131 -7.25 -18.26 -9.60
CA LEU A 131 -8.15 -17.18 -9.97
C LEU A 131 -7.47 -16.23 -10.99
N PRO A 132 -8.25 -15.63 -11.91
CA PRO A 132 -7.74 -14.65 -12.85
C PRO A 132 -7.41 -13.34 -12.12
N ILE A 133 -6.15 -13.18 -11.75
CA ILE A 133 -5.68 -12.01 -11.03
C ILE A 133 -5.12 -10.99 -12.01
N GLY A 134 -5.78 -9.82 -12.09
CA GLY A 134 -5.33 -8.69 -12.89
C GLY A 134 -4.23 -7.85 -12.21
N GLY A 135 -3.80 -6.79 -12.91
CA GLY A 135 -2.99 -5.73 -12.29
C GLY A 135 -1.61 -6.19 -11.80
N TYR A 136 -0.82 -6.78 -12.64
CA TYR A 136 0.53 -7.30 -12.30
C TYR A 136 0.51 -8.49 -11.33
N ARG A 137 -0.52 -9.33 -11.40
CA ARG A 137 -0.73 -10.46 -10.48
C ARG A 137 -0.68 -10.03 -9.00
N ASN A 138 -1.31 -8.91 -8.71
CA ASN A 138 -1.34 -8.36 -7.36
C ASN A 138 -2.46 -9.02 -6.53
N TYR A 139 -2.08 -9.70 -5.43
CA TYR A 139 -3.03 -10.36 -4.52
C TYR A 139 -4.12 -9.42 -3.99
N GLN A 140 -3.84 -8.10 -3.90
CA GLN A 140 -4.80 -7.12 -3.42
C GLN A 140 -6.06 -7.00 -4.29
N SER A 141 -6.02 -7.48 -5.56
CA SER A 141 -7.22 -7.58 -6.39
C SER A 141 -8.25 -8.58 -5.83
N LEU A 142 -7.82 -9.55 -5.03
CA LEU A 142 -8.71 -10.51 -4.37
C LEU A 142 -9.49 -9.89 -3.19
N LEU A 143 -9.12 -8.70 -2.73
CA LEU A 143 -9.95 -7.92 -1.81
C LEU A 143 -11.33 -7.63 -2.40
N ASN A 144 -11.47 -7.61 -3.73
CA ASN A 144 -12.76 -7.49 -4.40
C ASN A 144 -13.74 -8.65 -4.10
N LEU A 145 -13.24 -9.77 -3.61
CA LEU A 145 -14.06 -10.92 -3.21
C LEU A 145 -14.56 -10.83 -1.77
N VAL A 146 -14.14 -9.78 -1.04
CA VAL A 146 -14.52 -9.57 0.35
C VAL A 146 -15.74 -8.65 0.40
N PRO A 147 -16.84 -9.04 1.04
CA PRO A 147 -18.02 -8.19 1.18
C PRO A 147 -17.68 -6.85 1.83
N GLY A 148 -18.32 -5.76 1.37
CA GLY A 148 -18.12 -4.41 1.90
C GLY A 148 -16.92 -3.65 1.33
N THR A 149 -16.19 -4.22 0.37
CA THR A 149 -15.05 -3.55 -0.27
C THR A 149 -15.45 -2.81 -1.53
N THR A 150 -14.79 -1.67 -1.78
CA THR A 150 -14.81 -1.02 -3.10
C THR A 150 -13.83 -1.71 -4.04
N PRO A 151 -13.98 -1.58 -5.39
CA PRO A 151 -13.01 -2.15 -6.32
C PRO A 151 -11.58 -1.68 -6.02
N ALA A 152 -10.67 -2.64 -5.83
CA ALA A 152 -9.25 -2.37 -5.60
C ALA A 152 -8.61 -1.80 -6.87
N ARG A 153 -7.92 -0.67 -6.76
CA ARG A 153 -7.34 0.04 -7.91
C ARG A 153 -6.05 0.77 -7.57
N SER A 154 -5.20 0.96 -8.57
CA SER A 154 -4.09 1.90 -8.49
C SER A 154 -4.62 3.33 -8.48
N GLN A 155 -4.06 4.19 -7.65
CA GLN A 155 -4.47 5.58 -7.54
C GLN A 155 -3.35 6.57 -7.89
N ASN A 156 -2.12 6.27 -7.51
CA ASN A 156 -0.98 7.16 -7.70
C ASN A 156 -0.20 6.86 -8.98
N ALA A 157 0.64 7.81 -9.39
CA ALA A 157 1.54 7.64 -10.52
C ALA A 157 2.42 6.39 -10.35
N ILE A 158 2.74 5.74 -11.46
CA ILE A 158 3.59 4.55 -11.45
C ILE A 158 5.01 4.86 -10.95
N THR A 159 5.49 6.08 -11.17
CA THR A 159 6.78 6.56 -10.65
C THR A 159 6.79 6.75 -9.15
N ASP A 160 5.64 7.07 -8.55
CA ASP A 160 5.49 7.29 -7.11
C ASP A 160 5.19 6.00 -6.35
N THR A 161 4.41 5.11 -6.93
CA THR A 161 4.03 3.81 -6.35
C THR A 161 4.33 2.63 -7.28
N PRO A 162 5.62 2.39 -7.63
CA PRO A 162 5.99 1.34 -8.59
C PRO A 162 5.81 -0.08 -8.05
N GLN A 163 5.67 -0.25 -6.73
CA GLN A 163 5.24 -1.51 -6.12
C GLN A 163 3.82 -1.91 -6.56
N ARG A 164 3.06 -0.98 -7.16
CA ARG A 164 1.70 -1.20 -7.69
C ARG A 164 0.71 -1.68 -6.64
N SER A 165 0.85 -1.20 -5.41
CA SER A 165 -0.16 -1.46 -4.39
C SER A 165 -1.51 -0.82 -4.76
N PHE A 166 -2.59 -1.52 -4.47
CA PHE A 166 -3.95 -1.05 -4.70
C PHE A 166 -4.52 -0.37 -3.47
N VAL A 167 -5.45 0.54 -3.69
CA VAL A 167 -6.25 1.16 -2.64
C VAL A 167 -7.66 0.60 -2.67
N VAL A 168 -8.23 0.41 -1.50
CA VAL A 168 -9.57 -0.11 -1.30
C VAL A 168 -10.21 0.55 -0.09
N ASN A 169 -11.50 0.89 -0.18
CA ASN A 169 -12.29 1.25 1.00
C ASN A 169 -13.03 -0.01 1.48
N VAL A 170 -13.11 -0.21 2.77
CA VAL A 170 -13.78 -1.35 3.37
C VAL A 170 -14.86 -0.81 4.31
N ASN A 171 -16.08 -1.31 4.20
CA ASN A 171 -17.24 -0.90 5.01
C ASN A 171 -17.48 0.61 5.06
N GLY A 172 -17.19 1.33 3.97
CA GLY A 172 -17.39 2.77 3.84
C GLY A 172 -16.38 3.67 4.57
N VAL A 173 -15.41 3.09 5.29
CA VAL A 173 -14.40 3.88 6.00
C VAL A 173 -13.24 4.31 5.08
N SER A 174 -12.42 5.22 5.58
CA SER A 174 -11.26 5.72 4.82
C SER A 174 -10.28 4.59 4.49
N ARG A 175 -9.84 4.55 3.24
CA ARG A 175 -8.80 3.62 2.77
C ARG A 175 -7.45 3.75 3.48
N SER A 176 -7.20 4.87 4.14
CA SER A 176 -5.94 5.13 4.85
C SER A 176 -5.84 4.41 6.19
N ILE A 177 -6.94 3.81 6.66
CA ILE A 177 -7.00 3.07 7.94
C ILE A 177 -7.11 1.56 7.76
N ASN A 178 -6.68 1.04 6.62
CA ASN A 178 -6.41 -0.38 6.43
C ASN A 178 -4.99 -0.69 6.90
N ASN A 179 -4.84 -1.73 7.70
CA ASN A 179 -3.52 -2.16 8.17
C ASN A 179 -3.09 -3.43 7.43
N THR A 180 -1.96 -3.38 6.74
CA THR A 180 -1.37 -4.54 6.06
C THR A 180 -0.07 -4.93 6.72
N ARG A 181 0.05 -6.22 7.07
CA ARG A 181 1.28 -6.80 7.62
C ARG A 181 1.74 -7.98 6.76
N ILE A 182 3.05 -8.14 6.67
CA ILE A 182 3.69 -9.28 6.00
C ILE A 182 4.55 -10.00 7.03
N ASP A 183 4.27 -11.29 7.27
CA ASP A 183 4.91 -12.09 8.33
C ASP A 183 4.99 -11.34 9.68
N GLY A 184 3.89 -10.67 10.06
CA GLY A 184 3.76 -9.90 11.31
C GLY A 184 4.29 -8.46 11.27
N ALA A 185 5.17 -8.12 10.35
CA ALA A 185 5.73 -6.78 10.21
C ALA A 185 4.79 -5.81 9.47
N SER A 186 4.65 -4.59 9.96
CA SER A 186 3.89 -3.53 9.28
C SER A 186 4.48 -3.23 7.91
N ASN A 187 3.61 -3.06 6.92
CA ASN A 187 3.97 -2.77 5.53
C ASN A 187 3.26 -1.52 5.00
N THR A 188 2.62 -0.75 5.87
CA THR A 188 1.88 0.46 5.50
C THR A 188 2.84 1.57 5.07
N PHE A 189 2.60 2.18 3.91
CA PHE A 189 3.44 3.24 3.37
C PHE A 189 3.22 4.55 4.15
N THR A 190 4.22 5.01 4.85
CA THR A 190 4.12 6.11 5.81
C THR A 190 3.60 7.42 5.21
N TRP A 191 4.03 7.77 3.98
CA TRP A 191 3.58 8.98 3.29
C TRP A 191 2.12 8.89 2.79
N LEU A 192 1.74 7.72 2.28
CA LEU A 192 0.43 7.44 1.71
C LEU A 192 -0.14 6.17 2.36
N PRO A 193 -0.74 6.25 3.57
CA PRO A 193 -1.15 5.08 4.35
C PRO A 193 -2.14 4.14 3.67
N GLN A 194 -2.80 4.60 2.60
CA GLN A 194 -3.63 3.74 1.74
C GLN A 194 -2.83 2.78 0.86
N HIS A 195 -1.52 2.93 0.78
CA HIS A 195 -0.61 2.07 0.04
C HIS A 195 0.27 1.22 0.96
N THR A 196 0.94 0.24 0.38
CA THR A 196 1.95 -0.58 1.05
C THR A 196 3.33 -0.32 0.46
N TYR A 197 4.39 -0.49 1.26
CA TYR A 197 5.78 -0.36 0.79
C TYR A 197 6.19 -1.47 -0.17
N TYR A 198 5.64 -2.66 0.03
CA TYR A 198 6.00 -3.87 -0.71
C TYR A 198 4.75 -4.70 -1.02
N VAL A 199 4.70 -5.24 -2.22
CA VAL A 199 3.68 -6.20 -2.65
C VAL A 199 4.40 -7.47 -3.05
N PRO A 200 4.30 -8.56 -2.27
CA PRO A 200 5.00 -9.81 -2.54
C PRO A 200 4.49 -10.48 -3.81
N PRO A 201 5.34 -11.21 -4.55
CA PRO A 201 4.92 -12.09 -5.64
C PRO A 201 3.87 -13.09 -5.18
N LEU A 202 2.91 -13.44 -6.05
CA LEU A 202 1.88 -14.42 -5.70
C LEU A 202 2.47 -15.79 -5.32
N GLU A 203 3.53 -16.18 -5.99
CA GLU A 203 4.18 -17.46 -5.73
C GLU A 203 4.87 -17.53 -4.37
N SER A 204 5.18 -16.37 -3.76
CA SER A 204 5.74 -16.31 -2.41
C SER A 204 4.69 -16.35 -1.30
N ILE A 205 3.41 -16.19 -1.63
CA ILE A 205 2.34 -16.10 -0.63
C ILE A 205 1.80 -17.49 -0.31
N GLU A 206 1.74 -17.82 0.98
CA GLU A 206 1.07 -19.03 1.48
C GLU A 206 -0.42 -18.77 1.69
N THR A 207 -0.75 -17.68 2.40
CA THR A 207 -2.14 -17.29 2.67
C THR A 207 -2.26 -15.79 2.90
N VAL A 208 -3.43 -15.23 2.55
CA VAL A 208 -3.83 -13.88 2.91
C VAL A 208 -5.08 -13.93 3.75
N ASN A 209 -5.00 -13.41 4.97
CA ASN A 209 -6.11 -13.36 5.90
C ASN A 209 -6.61 -11.91 6.02
N ILE A 210 -7.91 -11.69 5.79
CA ILE A 210 -8.54 -10.39 5.71
C ILE A 210 -9.68 -10.33 6.71
N SER A 211 -9.48 -9.60 7.81
CA SER A 211 -10.52 -9.31 8.80
C SER A 211 -11.13 -7.95 8.50
N THR A 212 -12.45 -7.86 8.44
CA THR A 212 -13.18 -6.63 8.07
C THR A 212 -14.07 -6.08 9.18
N ASN A 213 -14.44 -6.90 10.15
CA ASN A 213 -15.28 -6.51 11.28
C ASN A 213 -14.92 -7.30 12.54
N ALA A 214 -15.32 -6.79 13.69
CA ALA A 214 -15.13 -7.39 15.00
C ALA A 214 -13.67 -7.82 15.26
N PHE A 215 -12.74 -6.93 14.90
CA PHE A 215 -11.30 -7.17 15.03
C PHE A 215 -10.91 -7.65 16.41
N ASP A 216 -10.01 -8.64 16.49
CA ASP A 216 -9.39 -9.06 17.73
C ASP A 216 -8.61 -7.89 18.37
N ALA A 217 -8.43 -7.91 19.70
CA ALA A 217 -7.70 -6.87 20.43
C ALA A 217 -6.21 -6.77 20.01
N GLU A 218 -5.63 -7.84 19.47
CA GLU A 218 -4.29 -7.83 18.89
C GLU A 218 -4.20 -7.05 17.58
N GLN A 219 -5.31 -6.90 16.84
CA GLN A 219 -5.39 -6.15 15.59
C GLN A 219 -5.64 -4.68 15.87
N GLY A 220 -4.62 -3.85 15.72
CA GLY A 220 -4.71 -2.40 15.87
C GLY A 220 -4.48 -1.65 14.58
N LEU A 221 -4.74 -0.33 14.59
CA LEU A 221 -4.58 0.58 13.44
C LEU A 221 -5.38 0.12 12.21
N ALA A 222 -6.48 -0.58 12.42
CA ALA A 222 -7.33 -1.14 11.38
C ALA A 222 -8.77 -0.73 11.64
N GLY A 223 -9.24 0.31 10.96
CA GLY A 223 -10.64 0.72 11.01
C GLY A 223 -11.47 0.17 9.85
N GLY A 224 -10.82 -0.21 8.74
CA GLY A 224 -11.43 -0.80 7.56
C GLY A 224 -11.15 -2.29 7.45
N ALA A 225 -9.89 -2.66 7.19
CA ALA A 225 -9.44 -4.03 7.14
C ALA A 225 -8.10 -4.22 7.83
N ALA A 226 -7.94 -5.36 8.52
CA ALA A 226 -6.66 -5.90 8.94
C ALA A 226 -6.28 -7.03 7.97
N VAL A 227 -5.21 -6.80 7.20
CA VAL A 227 -4.73 -7.74 6.17
C VAL A 227 -3.41 -8.35 6.64
N SER A 228 -3.41 -9.66 6.86
CA SER A 228 -2.21 -10.44 7.19
C SER A 228 -1.79 -11.28 6.00
N VAL A 229 -0.60 -11.03 5.47
CA VAL A 229 0.00 -11.79 4.39
C VAL A 229 1.10 -12.66 4.96
N ILE A 230 1.00 -13.97 4.77
CA ILE A 230 2.01 -14.92 5.21
C ILE A 230 2.74 -15.46 3.98
N THR A 231 4.06 -15.39 4.02
CA THR A 231 4.90 -15.90 2.95
C THR A 231 5.23 -17.36 3.16
N LYS A 232 5.41 -18.09 2.05
CA LYS A 232 5.76 -19.49 2.04
C LYS A 232 7.03 -19.79 2.80
N SER A 233 7.07 -20.98 3.35
CA SER A 233 8.24 -21.59 3.99
C SER A 233 8.63 -22.87 3.23
N GLY A 234 9.87 -23.28 3.35
CA GLY A 234 10.29 -24.60 2.89
C GLY A 234 9.73 -25.72 3.77
N GLY A 235 9.84 -26.94 3.29
CA GLY A 235 9.48 -28.17 4.02
C GLY A 235 10.47 -29.29 3.72
N ASN A 236 10.15 -30.53 4.13
CA ASN A 236 11.01 -31.71 3.94
C ASN A 236 11.14 -32.19 2.50
N ALA A 237 10.32 -31.69 1.59
CA ALA A 237 10.38 -31.97 0.16
C ALA A 237 10.68 -30.70 -0.61
N PHE A 238 11.51 -30.80 -1.64
CA PHE A 238 11.70 -29.70 -2.59
C PHE A 238 10.43 -29.48 -3.39
N ARG A 239 9.96 -28.24 -3.42
CA ARG A 239 8.81 -27.78 -4.21
C ARG A 239 9.16 -26.47 -4.87
N GLY A 240 8.66 -26.24 -6.06
CA GLY A 240 8.91 -25.02 -6.78
C GLY A 240 7.94 -24.78 -7.91
N ALA A 241 8.00 -23.61 -8.48
CA ALA A 241 7.22 -23.21 -9.65
C ALA A 241 8.08 -22.34 -10.57
N LEU A 242 7.87 -22.50 -11.86
CA LEU A 242 8.35 -21.60 -12.90
C LEU A 242 7.13 -21.03 -13.61
N PHE A 243 7.13 -19.74 -13.87
CA PHE A 243 6.00 -19.11 -14.54
C PHE A 243 6.44 -18.00 -15.49
N ALA A 244 5.64 -17.81 -16.54
CA ALA A 244 5.79 -16.71 -17.47
C ALA A 244 4.41 -16.29 -17.98
N PHE A 245 4.12 -15.01 -17.92
CA PHE A 245 2.90 -14.39 -18.43
C PHE A 245 3.26 -13.32 -19.43
N HIS A 246 2.63 -13.38 -20.60
CA HIS A 246 2.84 -12.43 -21.67
C HIS A 246 1.51 -11.78 -22.03
N ASN A 247 1.48 -10.45 -22.02
CA ASN A 247 0.37 -9.67 -22.55
C ASN A 247 0.87 -8.80 -23.70
N ASN A 248 0.13 -8.79 -24.81
CA ASN A 248 0.49 -8.05 -26.00
C ASN A 248 -0.74 -7.37 -26.60
N SER A 249 -0.62 -6.08 -26.88
CA SER A 249 -1.69 -5.31 -27.52
C SER A 249 -2.19 -5.88 -28.85
N LYS A 250 -1.37 -6.67 -29.55
CA LYS A 250 -1.80 -7.37 -30.77
C LYS A 250 -2.89 -8.42 -30.56
N THR A 251 -3.03 -8.93 -29.32
CA THR A 251 -4.06 -9.88 -28.92
C THR A 251 -5.21 -9.24 -28.14
N THR A 252 -5.15 -7.91 -27.95
CA THR A 252 -6.16 -7.16 -27.20
C THR A 252 -7.14 -6.47 -28.14
N ALA A 253 -8.43 -6.54 -27.84
CA ALA A 253 -9.46 -5.82 -28.59
C ALA A 253 -9.25 -4.30 -28.53
N ARG A 254 -9.53 -3.64 -29.65
CA ARG A 254 -9.47 -2.17 -29.72
C ARG A 254 -10.60 -1.54 -28.90
N ASN A 255 -10.24 -0.59 -28.07
CA ASN A 255 -11.24 0.26 -27.41
C ASN A 255 -11.95 1.13 -28.45
N VAL A 256 -13.28 1.19 -28.41
CA VAL A 256 -14.11 1.91 -29.38
C VAL A 256 -13.78 3.40 -29.49
N PHE A 257 -13.30 4.00 -28.40
CA PHE A 257 -12.93 5.43 -28.33
C PHE A 257 -11.56 5.74 -28.91
N PHE A 258 -10.74 4.74 -29.27
CA PHE A 258 -9.42 4.97 -29.83
C PHE A 258 -9.35 4.49 -31.29
N PRO A 259 -8.67 5.23 -32.16
CA PRO A 259 -8.51 4.83 -33.57
C PRO A 259 -7.64 3.58 -33.74
N THR A 260 -6.70 3.35 -32.83
CA THR A 260 -5.76 2.23 -32.85
C THR A 260 -5.65 1.60 -31.48
N VAL A 261 -5.14 0.36 -31.40
CA VAL A 261 -4.76 -0.27 -30.12
C VAL A 261 -3.41 0.28 -29.67
N PRO A 262 -3.34 0.95 -28.51
CA PRO A 262 -2.06 1.41 -27.97
C PRO A 262 -1.11 0.25 -27.72
N LYS A 263 0.17 0.40 -28.00
CA LYS A 263 1.18 -0.60 -27.69
C LYS A 263 1.17 -0.87 -26.19
N ASN A 264 1.03 -2.13 -25.81
CA ASN A 264 1.24 -2.61 -24.45
C ASN A 264 1.83 -4.01 -24.53
N ILE A 265 3.10 -4.12 -24.22
CA ILE A 265 3.81 -5.39 -24.13
C ILE A 265 4.27 -5.53 -22.70
N GLN A 266 3.72 -6.52 -22.01
CA GLN A 266 4.06 -6.83 -20.62
C GLN A 266 4.51 -8.28 -20.53
N ASN A 267 5.71 -8.48 -20.01
CA ASN A 267 6.23 -9.76 -19.64
C ASN A 267 6.37 -9.84 -18.13
N GLN A 268 5.81 -10.85 -17.50
CA GLN A 268 5.97 -11.13 -16.09
C GLN A 268 6.39 -12.59 -15.93
N TYR A 269 7.55 -12.83 -15.38
CA TYR A 269 8.12 -14.16 -15.27
C TYR A 269 8.90 -14.29 -13.96
N GLY A 270 9.04 -15.53 -13.51
CA GLY A 270 9.74 -15.79 -12.27
C GLY A 270 9.88 -17.26 -11.95
N ALA A 271 10.46 -17.49 -10.80
CA ALA A 271 10.71 -18.81 -10.24
C ALA A 271 10.57 -18.77 -8.72
N ALA A 272 10.05 -19.83 -8.15
CA ALA A 272 10.01 -20.04 -6.70
C ALA A 272 10.53 -21.45 -6.38
N ILE A 273 11.27 -21.58 -5.29
CA ILE A 273 11.77 -22.86 -4.79
C ILE A 273 11.82 -22.88 -3.27
N GLY A 274 11.41 -23.98 -2.68
CA GLY A 274 11.54 -24.21 -1.23
C GLY A 274 11.88 -25.66 -0.95
N GLY A 275 12.56 -25.92 0.16
CA GLY A 275 12.94 -27.25 0.55
C GLY A 275 13.78 -27.29 1.82
N PRO A 276 14.31 -28.49 2.19
CA PRO A 276 15.14 -28.64 3.36
C PRO A 276 16.61 -28.31 3.06
N ILE A 277 17.24 -27.50 3.91
CA ILE A 277 18.69 -27.48 4.05
C ILE A 277 19.08 -28.67 4.96
N LYS A 278 18.31 -28.89 6.03
CA LYS A 278 18.40 -30.05 6.89
C LYS A 278 16.98 -30.53 7.24
N LYS A 279 16.66 -31.77 6.88
CA LYS A 279 15.33 -32.37 7.14
C LYS A 279 14.95 -32.20 8.60
N ASP A 280 13.68 -31.90 8.84
CA ASP A 280 13.02 -31.70 10.13
C ASP A 280 13.60 -30.53 10.97
N LYS A 281 14.58 -29.79 10.46
CA LYS A 281 15.28 -28.74 11.24
C LYS A 281 15.42 -27.39 10.53
N LEU A 282 15.90 -27.36 9.31
CA LEU A 282 16.22 -26.10 8.63
C LEU A 282 15.71 -26.12 7.22
N PHE A 283 14.82 -25.20 6.95
CA PHE A 283 14.13 -25.06 5.67
C PHE A 283 14.42 -23.70 5.06
N PHE A 284 14.39 -23.64 3.74
CA PHE A 284 14.48 -22.39 2.99
C PHE A 284 13.36 -22.25 1.99
N PHE A 285 13.00 -21.04 1.68
CA PHE A 285 12.19 -20.64 0.54
C PHE A 285 12.87 -19.44 -0.14
N ALA A 286 12.87 -19.41 -1.45
CA ALA A 286 13.35 -18.30 -2.26
C ALA A 286 12.48 -18.13 -3.48
N ASP A 287 12.24 -16.88 -3.89
CA ASP A 287 11.60 -16.57 -5.17
C ASP A 287 12.17 -15.34 -5.84
N PHE A 288 11.90 -15.26 -7.13
CA PHE A 288 12.22 -14.14 -8.00
C PHE A 288 11.05 -13.89 -8.93
N GLU A 289 10.63 -12.63 -9.06
CA GLU A 289 9.67 -12.19 -10.07
C GLU A 289 10.19 -10.94 -10.78
N SER A 290 10.11 -10.93 -12.11
CA SER A 290 10.40 -9.76 -12.93
C SER A 290 9.19 -9.37 -13.76
N THR A 291 8.88 -8.08 -13.78
CA THR A 291 7.89 -7.48 -14.69
C THR A 291 8.61 -6.49 -15.60
N LYS A 292 8.44 -6.65 -16.90
CA LYS A 292 8.96 -5.74 -17.94
C LYS A 292 7.79 -5.27 -18.80
N GLN A 293 7.46 -3.98 -18.71
CA GLN A 293 6.37 -3.41 -19.48
C GLN A 293 6.86 -2.27 -20.37
N ARG A 294 6.40 -2.32 -21.61
CA ARG A 294 6.62 -1.28 -22.65
C ARG A 294 5.26 -0.89 -23.18
N GLN A 295 4.82 0.30 -22.81
CA GLN A 295 3.48 0.77 -23.09
C GLN A 295 3.52 2.14 -23.74
N THR A 296 2.73 2.33 -24.81
CA THR A 296 2.34 3.67 -25.26
C THR A 296 0.93 3.93 -24.78
N PHE A 297 0.70 5.13 -24.24
CA PHE A 297 -0.66 5.51 -23.87
C PHE A 297 -1.39 5.89 -25.15
N GLY A 298 -2.65 5.44 -25.23
CA GLY A 298 -3.51 5.74 -26.37
C GLY A 298 -3.49 7.24 -26.63
N SER A 299 -3.14 7.58 -27.80
CA SER A 299 -2.81 8.91 -28.30
C SER A 299 -3.78 9.97 -27.79
N PRO A 300 -3.50 10.65 -26.68
CA PRO A 300 -4.33 11.76 -26.28
C PRO A 300 -4.15 12.89 -27.26
N PHE A 301 -5.26 13.60 -27.49
CA PHE A 301 -5.22 14.82 -28.27
C PHE A 301 -4.78 15.96 -27.38
N TYR A 302 -3.74 16.66 -27.80
CA TYR A 302 -3.27 17.87 -27.15
C TYR A 302 -3.67 19.09 -27.96
N SER A 303 -3.87 20.21 -27.29
CA SER A 303 -4.14 21.50 -27.94
C SER A 303 -2.87 22.30 -27.93
N LEU A 304 -2.34 22.61 -29.12
CA LEU A 304 -1.16 23.46 -29.31
C LEU A 304 -1.54 24.73 -30.04
N PRO A 305 -0.85 25.86 -29.80
CA PRO A 305 -1.01 27.06 -30.62
C PRO A 305 -0.77 26.75 -32.09
N GLU A 306 -1.68 27.19 -32.95
CA GLU A 306 -1.58 27.01 -34.39
C GLU A 306 -0.32 27.70 -34.95
N THR A 307 0.26 27.16 -36.01
CA THR A 307 1.50 27.70 -36.60
C THR A 307 1.37 29.18 -36.99
N SER A 308 0.21 29.57 -37.50
CA SER A 308 -0.10 30.94 -37.89
C SER A 308 0.04 31.97 -36.80
N ILE A 309 -0.38 31.62 -35.55
CA ILE A 309 -0.37 32.57 -34.43
C ILE A 309 0.95 32.59 -33.65
N ARG A 310 1.84 31.63 -33.85
CA ARG A 310 3.12 31.55 -33.12
C ARG A 310 4.04 32.75 -33.39
N GLY A 311 3.93 33.36 -34.56
CA GLY A 311 4.63 34.59 -34.93
C GLY A 311 3.92 35.88 -34.54
N GLY A 312 2.77 35.81 -33.87
CA GLY A 312 1.99 36.97 -33.44
C GLY A 312 0.92 37.41 -34.44
N ASN A 313 0.65 36.65 -35.50
CA ASN A 313 -0.39 37.00 -36.50
C ASN A 313 -1.73 36.35 -36.07
N PHE A 314 -2.68 37.17 -35.66
CA PHE A 314 -4.03 36.77 -35.27
C PHE A 314 -5.09 37.20 -36.26
N THR A 315 -4.70 37.57 -37.51
CA THR A 315 -5.66 37.94 -38.58
C THR A 315 -6.66 36.81 -38.81
N GLY A 316 -7.93 37.15 -38.82
CA GLY A 316 -9.04 36.17 -38.94
C GLY A 316 -9.45 35.48 -37.66
N PHE A 317 -8.79 35.75 -36.54
CA PHE A 317 -9.14 35.25 -35.20
C PHE A 317 -9.68 36.34 -34.28
N THR A 318 -9.82 36.03 -32.99
CA THR A 318 -10.25 37.00 -31.96
C THR A 318 -9.35 38.26 -32.00
N THR A 319 -9.95 39.44 -31.95
CA THR A 319 -9.21 40.73 -31.90
C THR A 319 -8.33 40.80 -30.63
N ILE A 320 -7.06 41.08 -30.84
CA ILE A 320 -6.06 41.22 -29.75
C ILE A 320 -5.80 42.69 -29.51
N PHE A 321 -5.96 43.13 -28.28
CA PHE A 321 -5.77 44.52 -27.84
C PHE A 321 -4.41 44.70 -27.18
N ASP A 322 -3.80 45.89 -27.45
CA ASP A 322 -2.55 46.23 -26.77
C ASP A 322 -2.81 46.62 -25.31
N PRO A 323 -2.27 45.87 -24.35
CA PRO A 323 -2.46 46.18 -22.95
C PRO A 323 -1.85 47.51 -22.49
N ASN A 324 -0.92 48.06 -23.28
CA ASN A 324 -0.25 49.33 -23.00
C ASN A 324 -0.97 50.55 -23.62
N SER A 325 -2.03 50.31 -24.39
CA SER A 325 -2.75 51.41 -25.08
C SER A 325 -3.84 52.08 -24.25
N GLY A 326 -4.22 51.52 -23.11
CA GLY A 326 -5.26 52.05 -22.22
C GLY A 326 -5.73 51.08 -21.15
N ALA A 327 -6.57 51.55 -20.27
CA ALA A 327 -7.24 50.73 -19.23
C ALA A 327 -8.26 49.76 -19.89
N PRO A 328 -8.67 48.70 -19.19
CA PRO A 328 -9.79 47.86 -19.63
C PRO A 328 -11.01 48.69 -20.03
N GLY A 329 -11.57 48.44 -21.18
CA GLY A 329 -12.67 49.22 -21.79
C GLY A 329 -12.23 50.30 -22.80
N SER A 330 -10.96 50.73 -22.77
CA SER A 330 -10.43 51.75 -23.64
C SER A 330 -9.17 51.34 -24.43
N ARG A 331 -8.88 50.04 -24.50
CA ARG A 331 -7.72 49.51 -25.19
C ARG A 331 -7.88 49.60 -26.71
N THR A 332 -6.77 49.85 -27.38
CA THR A 332 -6.72 49.85 -28.87
C THR A 332 -6.24 48.48 -29.37
N ALA A 333 -6.88 47.95 -30.38
CA ALA A 333 -6.45 46.72 -31.04
C ALA A 333 -5.10 46.89 -31.71
N PHE A 334 -4.30 45.82 -31.77
CA PHE A 334 -3.08 45.83 -32.59
C PHE A 334 -3.44 46.00 -34.08
N PRO A 335 -2.74 46.86 -34.81
CA PRO A 335 -2.96 47.08 -36.26
C PRO A 335 -2.94 45.76 -37.03
N GLY A 336 -3.97 45.52 -37.85
CA GLY A 336 -4.11 44.29 -38.63
C GLY A 336 -4.28 43.01 -37.77
N ASN A 337 -4.52 43.16 -36.46
CA ASN A 337 -4.55 42.05 -35.50
C ASN A 337 -3.22 41.29 -35.39
N VAL A 338 -2.08 42.01 -35.58
CA VAL A 338 -0.73 41.45 -35.57
C VAL A 338 0.09 42.07 -34.44
N ILE A 339 0.63 41.23 -33.55
CA ILE A 339 1.57 41.68 -32.52
C ILE A 339 2.93 41.99 -33.19
N PRO A 340 3.47 43.21 -33.07
CA PRO A 340 4.78 43.54 -33.64
C PRO A 340 5.89 42.63 -33.09
N ALA A 341 6.82 42.22 -33.92
CA ALA A 341 7.87 41.28 -33.57
C ALA A 341 8.74 41.72 -32.37
N ASN A 342 8.95 43.05 -32.23
CA ASN A 342 9.69 43.64 -31.11
C ASN A 342 8.89 43.68 -29.80
N ARG A 343 7.59 43.38 -29.83
CA ARG A 343 6.73 43.26 -28.63
C ARG A 343 6.63 41.82 -28.14
N ILE A 344 7.05 40.85 -28.97
CA ILE A 344 7.05 39.42 -28.54
C ILE A 344 8.20 39.18 -27.59
N SER A 345 7.88 38.61 -26.42
CA SER A 345 8.88 38.22 -25.45
C SER A 345 9.91 37.24 -26.06
N PRO A 346 11.22 37.50 -25.89
CA PRO A 346 12.24 36.59 -26.39
C PRO A 346 12.13 35.16 -25.80
N ALA A 347 11.72 35.03 -24.52
CA ALA A 347 11.47 33.74 -23.91
C ALA A 347 10.29 33.01 -24.53
N SER A 348 9.18 33.74 -24.78
CA SER A 348 7.97 33.15 -25.37
C SER A 348 8.23 32.73 -26.82
N ARG A 349 9.04 33.47 -27.59
CA ARG A 349 9.44 33.09 -28.92
C ARG A 349 10.20 31.76 -28.94
N ARG A 350 11.25 31.65 -28.08
CA ARG A 350 12.04 30.42 -27.94
C ARG A 350 11.17 29.24 -27.52
N LEU A 351 10.22 29.46 -26.65
CA LEU A 351 9.29 28.42 -26.17
C LEU A 351 8.34 27.96 -27.28
N MET A 352 7.81 28.88 -28.09
CA MET A 352 6.98 28.54 -29.27
C MET A 352 7.75 27.73 -30.31
N ASP A 353 9.05 28.04 -30.51
CA ASP A 353 9.91 27.32 -31.44
C ASP A 353 10.21 25.88 -31.01
N LEU A 354 10.17 25.60 -29.68
CA LEU A 354 10.34 24.26 -29.13
C LEU A 354 9.09 23.38 -29.27
N LEU A 355 7.89 24.00 -29.34
CA LEU A 355 6.64 23.25 -29.46
C LEU A 355 6.56 22.53 -30.82
N PRO A 356 6.18 21.25 -30.83
CA PRO A 356 5.94 20.55 -32.08
C PRO A 356 4.83 21.23 -32.91
N GLN A 357 4.86 21.06 -34.22
CA GLN A 357 3.80 21.59 -35.06
C GLN A 357 2.51 20.77 -34.88
N PRO A 358 1.32 21.39 -34.88
CA PRO A 358 0.08 20.66 -34.96
C PRO A 358 0.09 19.67 -36.14
N ASN A 359 -0.35 18.45 -35.89
CA ASN A 359 -0.41 17.40 -36.92
C ASN A 359 -1.87 17.05 -37.32
N ARG A 360 -2.80 17.89 -36.90
CA ARG A 360 -4.22 17.81 -37.21
C ARG A 360 -4.80 19.22 -37.41
N ALA A 361 -5.87 19.32 -38.16
CA ALA A 361 -6.63 20.56 -38.29
C ALA A 361 -7.41 20.91 -37.05
N GLY A 362 -7.62 22.19 -36.77
CA GLY A 362 -8.43 22.71 -35.68
C GLY A 362 -7.63 23.58 -34.72
N ALA A 363 -8.33 24.44 -33.99
CA ALA A 363 -7.75 25.34 -33.00
C ALA A 363 -7.37 24.63 -31.72
N LEU A 364 -8.07 23.55 -31.39
CA LEU A 364 -7.88 22.71 -30.19
C LEU A 364 -7.86 21.24 -30.62
N ALA A 365 -7.35 20.36 -29.72
CA ALA A 365 -7.18 18.93 -30.00
C ALA A 365 -6.46 18.65 -31.33
N ASN A 366 -5.52 19.52 -31.70
CA ASN A 366 -4.85 19.58 -33.01
C ASN A 366 -3.48 18.90 -33.07
N TYR A 367 -3.08 18.26 -31.95
CA TYR A 367 -1.83 17.51 -31.89
C TYR A 367 -2.06 16.12 -31.29
N LEU A 368 -1.76 15.10 -32.09
CA LEU A 368 -1.83 13.71 -31.67
C LEU A 368 -0.41 13.24 -31.36
N SER A 369 -0.18 12.83 -30.13
CA SER A 369 1.10 12.30 -29.70
C SER A 369 0.91 11.10 -28.79
N SER A 370 1.93 10.24 -28.72
CA SER A 370 2.00 9.12 -27.79
C SER A 370 3.24 9.24 -26.93
N SER A 371 3.07 9.10 -25.62
CA SER A 371 4.17 8.93 -24.67
C SER A 371 4.49 7.47 -24.50
N GLU A 372 5.75 7.13 -24.35
CA GLU A 372 6.17 5.77 -24.06
C GLU A 372 6.53 5.63 -22.58
N LEU A 373 6.01 4.58 -21.95
CA LEU A 373 6.34 4.16 -20.59
C LEU A 373 7.20 2.89 -20.66
N LEU A 374 8.35 2.97 -20.01
CA LEU A 374 9.21 1.83 -19.69
C LEU A 374 9.09 1.59 -18.19
N PHE A 375 8.52 0.47 -17.83
CA PHE A 375 8.35 0.07 -16.44
C PHE A 375 8.98 -1.29 -16.23
N ASP A 376 9.96 -1.33 -15.36
CA ASP A 376 10.60 -2.54 -14.92
C ASP A 376 10.45 -2.68 -13.41
N ARG A 377 10.19 -3.90 -12.94
CA ARG A 377 10.07 -4.22 -11.53
C ARG A 377 10.66 -5.60 -11.29
N ASP A 378 11.66 -5.68 -10.46
CA ASP A 378 12.31 -6.92 -10.07
C ASP A 378 12.15 -7.11 -8.55
N LEU A 379 11.66 -8.30 -8.15
CA LEU A 379 11.44 -8.69 -6.77
C LEU A 379 12.24 -9.97 -6.48
N TYR A 380 12.80 -10.03 -5.29
CA TYR A 380 13.51 -11.20 -4.76
C TYR A 380 13.11 -11.36 -3.31
N ASP A 381 12.73 -12.56 -2.93
CA ASP A 381 12.40 -12.94 -1.56
C ASP A 381 13.24 -14.14 -1.12
N GLY A 382 13.60 -14.16 0.15
CA GLY A 382 14.24 -15.30 0.80
C GLY A 382 13.74 -15.44 2.22
N LYS A 383 13.42 -16.67 2.63
CA LYS A 383 12.97 -17.00 3.99
C LYS A 383 13.67 -18.27 4.48
N LEU A 384 14.12 -18.25 5.72
CA LEU A 384 14.70 -19.39 6.42
C LEU A 384 13.83 -19.71 7.63
N ASN A 385 13.56 -20.98 7.87
CA ASN A 385 12.85 -21.47 9.06
C ASN A 385 13.74 -22.49 9.77
N TYR A 386 13.98 -22.27 11.06
CA TYR A 386 14.82 -23.14 11.89
C TYR A 386 14.02 -23.69 13.07
N MET A 387 13.77 -25.00 13.03
CA MET A 387 13.18 -25.78 14.12
C MET A 387 14.28 -26.18 15.11
N LEU A 388 14.49 -25.34 16.14
CA LEU A 388 15.48 -25.62 17.19
C LEU A 388 15.07 -26.87 17.98
N SER A 389 13.78 -26.97 18.31
CA SER A 389 13.14 -28.10 18.97
C SER A 389 11.67 -28.21 18.53
N GLN A 390 10.95 -29.22 19.01
CA GLN A 390 9.48 -29.31 18.80
C GLN A 390 8.72 -28.13 19.39
N ASN A 391 9.30 -27.48 20.39
CA ASN A 391 8.69 -26.35 21.08
C ASN A 391 9.21 -24.98 20.64
N THR A 392 10.29 -24.92 19.83
CA THR A 392 10.92 -23.65 19.48
C THR A 392 11.27 -23.60 18.01
N ASN A 393 10.73 -22.63 17.32
CA ASN A 393 11.12 -22.34 15.95
C ASN A 393 11.46 -20.86 15.76
N PHE A 394 12.34 -20.59 14.82
CA PHE A 394 12.74 -19.27 14.37
C PHE A 394 12.49 -19.12 12.87
N PHE A 395 12.19 -17.92 12.45
CA PHE A 395 12.28 -17.60 11.03
C PHE A 395 13.04 -16.30 10.81
N GLY A 396 13.64 -16.18 9.63
CA GLY A 396 14.25 -14.96 9.13
C GLY A 396 13.87 -14.75 7.67
N LYS A 397 13.57 -13.49 7.30
CA LYS A 397 13.13 -13.13 5.95
C LYS A 397 13.84 -11.89 5.45
N TYR A 398 14.16 -11.89 4.17
CA TYR A 398 14.60 -10.72 3.44
C TYR A 398 13.89 -10.63 2.09
N SER A 399 13.39 -9.44 1.76
CA SER A 399 12.76 -9.15 0.48
C SER A 399 13.34 -7.85 -0.10
N ILE A 400 13.51 -7.79 -1.41
CA ILE A 400 13.93 -6.59 -2.11
C ILE A 400 13.11 -6.37 -3.37
N LEU A 401 12.65 -5.15 -3.57
CA LEU A 401 12.06 -4.64 -4.79
C LEU A 401 12.98 -3.59 -5.38
N ARG A 402 13.20 -3.65 -6.70
CA ARG A 402 13.86 -2.61 -7.49
C ARG A 402 12.98 -2.28 -8.68
N SER A 403 12.72 -1.00 -8.88
CA SER A 403 11.87 -0.57 -9.99
C SER A 403 12.36 0.75 -10.58
N PRO A 404 13.06 0.74 -11.71
CA PRO A 404 13.21 1.88 -12.58
C PRO A 404 11.92 2.08 -13.39
N VAL A 405 11.51 3.34 -13.53
CA VAL A 405 10.38 3.77 -14.34
C VAL A 405 10.81 4.94 -15.19
N GLU A 406 10.53 4.89 -16.47
CA GLU A 406 10.89 5.96 -17.39
C GLU A 406 9.72 6.28 -18.31
N CYS A 407 9.49 7.55 -18.59
CA CYS A 407 8.43 7.98 -19.45
C CYS A 407 8.90 9.11 -20.38
N THR A 408 8.64 8.96 -21.69
CA THR A 408 8.98 9.94 -22.70
C THR A 408 7.92 11.06 -22.73
N PRO A 409 8.30 12.34 -22.65
CA PRO A 409 7.36 13.45 -22.72
C PRO A 409 6.64 13.54 -24.09
N ALA A 410 5.37 13.97 -24.05
CA ALA A 410 4.50 13.98 -25.21
C ALA A 410 4.85 15.07 -26.25
N LEU A 411 5.54 16.15 -25.84
CA LEU A 411 5.82 17.32 -26.67
C LEU A 411 7.32 17.44 -27.07
N GLY A 412 8.04 16.31 -27.04
CA GLY A 412 9.44 16.29 -27.46
C GLY A 412 10.33 17.26 -26.67
N ALA A 413 11.02 18.19 -27.33
CA ALA A 413 11.91 19.17 -26.70
C ALA A 413 11.19 20.15 -25.76
N ALA A 414 9.89 20.38 -25.95
CA ALA A 414 9.06 21.19 -25.06
C ALA A 414 8.54 20.38 -23.84
N LEU A 415 8.94 19.12 -23.68
CA LEU A 415 8.55 18.18 -22.65
C LEU A 415 7.05 17.91 -22.57
N GLY A 416 6.29 18.63 -21.79
CA GLY A 416 4.86 18.41 -21.58
C GLY A 416 4.56 17.17 -20.73
N PRO A 417 3.31 16.70 -20.75
CA PRO A 417 2.90 15.57 -19.94
C PRO A 417 3.52 14.27 -20.42
N CYS A 418 3.72 13.39 -19.50
CA CYS A 418 3.91 11.99 -19.73
C CYS A 418 2.55 11.33 -19.46
N ALA A 419 1.87 10.91 -20.51
CA ALA A 419 0.53 10.38 -20.38
C ALA A 419 0.56 9.02 -19.67
N VAL A 420 0.25 9.01 -18.39
CA VAL A 420 0.00 7.78 -17.63
C VAL A 420 -1.50 7.72 -17.35
N SER A 421 -2.23 6.96 -18.11
CA SER A 421 -3.64 6.70 -17.85
C SER A 421 -3.76 5.71 -16.67
N GLY A 422 -4.55 6.04 -15.72
CA GLY A 422 -4.86 5.19 -14.59
C GLY A 422 -5.34 6.01 -13.40
N GLY A 423 -6.52 6.65 -13.54
CA GLY A 423 -7.19 7.31 -12.43
C GLY A 423 -6.62 8.66 -12.04
N GLY A 424 -6.88 9.66 -12.83
CA GLY A 424 -7.16 11.03 -12.39
C GLY A 424 -6.04 11.92 -11.83
N LEU A 425 -4.87 11.43 -11.55
CA LEU A 425 -3.78 12.24 -11.02
C LEU A 425 -2.49 11.78 -11.67
N SER A 426 -2.18 12.38 -12.82
CA SER A 426 -0.75 12.45 -13.09
C SER A 426 -0.35 12.42 -14.50
N ALA A 427 0.04 13.53 -14.89
CA ALA A 427 1.17 13.65 -15.73
C ALA A 427 2.33 12.88 -15.07
N GLY A 428 2.70 11.77 -15.63
CA GLY A 428 3.90 11.05 -15.24
C GLY A 428 5.10 11.96 -15.40
N ILE A 429 6.17 11.63 -14.71
CA ILE A 429 7.34 12.47 -14.69
C ILE A 429 8.52 11.62 -15.03
N GLY A 430 9.12 11.93 -16.09
CA GLY A 430 10.44 11.52 -16.55
C GLY A 430 10.93 10.20 -15.99
N VAL A 431 11.70 10.26 -14.93
CA VAL A 431 12.46 9.13 -14.39
C VAL A 431 12.14 8.91 -12.92
N GLY A 432 11.74 7.70 -12.59
CA GLY A 432 11.57 7.22 -11.21
C GLY A 432 12.49 6.04 -10.93
N PHE A 433 13.03 5.98 -9.73
CA PHE A 433 13.73 4.82 -9.21
C PHE A 433 13.29 4.55 -7.79
N THR A 434 12.90 3.33 -7.52
CA THR A 434 12.51 2.89 -6.18
C THR A 434 13.23 1.60 -5.81
N ARG A 435 13.73 1.56 -4.58
CA ARG A 435 14.24 0.36 -3.94
C ARG A 435 13.56 0.21 -2.58
N THR A 436 12.88 -0.91 -2.40
CA THR A 436 12.32 -1.31 -1.10
C THR A 436 13.04 -2.55 -0.61
N GLN A 437 13.47 -2.54 0.65
CA GLN A 437 14.03 -3.69 1.33
C GLN A 437 13.19 -3.97 2.57
N VAL A 438 12.81 -5.22 2.75
CA VAL A 438 12.01 -5.68 3.90
C VAL A 438 12.78 -6.77 4.62
N PHE A 439 12.99 -6.57 5.91
CA PHE A 439 13.61 -7.53 6.81
C PHE A 439 12.53 -7.98 7.81
N GLY A 440 12.51 -9.25 8.11
CA GLY A 440 11.64 -9.81 9.14
C GLY A 440 12.30 -10.96 9.84
N GLY A 441 11.97 -11.15 11.10
CA GLY A 441 12.39 -12.30 11.87
C GLY A 441 11.48 -12.51 13.06
N GLY A 442 11.38 -13.74 13.51
CA GLY A 442 10.56 -14.06 14.68
C GLY A 442 10.90 -15.40 15.31
N VAL A 443 10.39 -15.57 16.50
CA VAL A 443 10.49 -16.79 17.31
C VAL A 443 9.11 -17.20 17.81
N ASN A 444 8.85 -18.49 17.82
CA ASN A 444 7.74 -19.10 18.51
C ASN A 444 8.31 -20.10 19.53
N HIS A 445 7.87 -20.00 20.78
CA HIS A 445 8.32 -20.86 21.86
C HIS A 445 7.15 -21.30 22.73
N ILE A 446 6.91 -22.62 22.79
CA ILE A 446 5.96 -23.25 23.71
C ILE A 446 6.68 -23.52 25.02
N VAL A 447 6.43 -22.69 26.02
CA VAL A 447 7.04 -22.79 27.36
C VAL A 447 6.48 -23.99 28.13
N THR A 448 5.15 -24.11 28.12
CA THR A 448 4.40 -25.26 28.62
C THR A 448 3.24 -25.55 27.68
N PRO A 449 2.58 -26.72 27.72
CA PRO A 449 1.43 -26.98 26.86
C PRO A 449 0.34 -25.91 26.90
N ASN A 450 0.26 -25.15 27.98
CA ASN A 450 -0.76 -24.12 28.20
C ASN A 450 -0.21 -22.69 28.16
N PHE A 451 1.10 -22.50 27.98
CA PHE A 451 1.70 -21.18 27.92
C PHE A 451 2.74 -21.08 26.78
N LEU A 452 2.57 -20.08 25.97
CA LEU A 452 3.38 -19.87 24.79
C LEU A 452 3.77 -18.39 24.60
N ILE A 453 4.85 -18.19 23.88
CA ILE A 453 5.38 -16.87 23.51
C ILE A 453 5.64 -16.87 22.02
N ASP A 454 5.17 -15.84 21.33
CA ASP A 454 5.59 -15.54 19.97
C ASP A 454 6.11 -14.09 19.88
N ALA A 455 7.22 -13.88 19.17
CA ALA A 455 7.85 -12.57 19.03
C ALA A 455 8.36 -12.33 17.61
N ASN A 456 8.12 -11.12 17.07
CA ASN A 456 8.56 -10.74 15.73
C ASN A 456 9.21 -9.35 15.71
N ILE A 457 10.17 -9.20 14.83
CA ILE A 457 10.77 -7.92 14.46
C ILE A 457 10.64 -7.73 12.95
N GLY A 458 10.43 -6.51 12.53
CA GLY A 458 10.40 -6.16 11.12
C GLY A 458 11.04 -4.80 10.85
N ALA A 459 11.65 -4.66 9.69
CA ALA A 459 12.16 -3.38 9.23
C ALA A 459 11.92 -3.22 7.73
N VAL A 460 11.47 -2.05 7.33
CA VAL A 460 11.37 -1.63 5.93
C VAL A 460 12.33 -0.48 5.70
N ARG A 461 13.12 -0.59 4.64
CA ARG A 461 13.89 0.49 4.07
C ARG A 461 13.37 0.83 2.69
N PHE A 462 12.98 2.07 2.51
CA PHE A 462 12.43 2.58 1.26
C PHE A 462 13.26 3.76 0.77
N ASP A 463 13.91 3.59 -0.38
CA ASP A 463 14.66 4.63 -1.05
C ASP A 463 14.00 4.93 -2.40
N GLN A 464 13.60 6.18 -2.63
CA GLN A 464 12.93 6.61 -3.85
C GLN A 464 13.47 7.93 -4.35
N SER A 465 13.62 8.04 -5.67
CA SER A 465 13.82 9.30 -6.37
C SER A 465 12.89 9.39 -7.59
N VAL A 466 12.21 10.52 -7.74
CA VAL A 466 11.39 10.84 -8.92
C VAL A 466 11.85 12.19 -9.44
N ARG A 467 12.25 12.26 -10.70
CA ARG A 467 12.89 13.43 -11.30
C ARG A 467 12.34 13.73 -12.67
N GLY A 468 12.39 15.01 -13.08
CA GLY A 468 12.13 15.38 -14.45
C GLY A 468 13.16 14.75 -15.41
N PRO A 469 12.81 14.57 -16.70
CA PRO A 469 13.73 13.99 -17.69
C PRO A 469 14.96 14.87 -17.94
N ASP A 470 14.86 16.15 -17.64
CA ASP A 470 15.85 17.21 -17.81
C ASP A 470 16.52 17.63 -16.47
N TYR A 471 16.43 16.79 -15.45
CA TYR A 471 17.07 17.03 -14.15
C TYR A 471 18.58 17.27 -14.30
N GLY A 472 19.07 18.33 -13.69
CA GLY A 472 20.45 18.77 -13.80
C GLY A 472 20.65 19.95 -14.77
N THR A 473 19.62 20.37 -15.54
CA THR A 473 19.69 21.53 -16.44
C THR A 473 19.04 22.76 -15.79
N ASN A 474 19.59 23.95 -16.00
CA ASN A 474 18.98 25.21 -15.55
C ASN A 474 18.28 25.92 -16.72
N PHE A 475 17.36 25.21 -17.36
CA PHE A 475 16.73 25.65 -18.62
C PHE A 475 16.11 27.05 -18.53
N GLY A 476 15.45 27.37 -17.43
CA GLY A 476 14.82 28.68 -17.23
C GLY A 476 15.83 29.84 -17.14
N LEU A 477 16.94 29.65 -16.42
CA LEU A 477 18.00 30.67 -16.28
C LEU A 477 18.91 30.72 -17.51
N ASP A 478 19.44 29.59 -17.95
CA ASP A 478 20.50 29.54 -18.94
C ASP A 478 19.95 29.68 -20.37
N THR A 479 18.83 29.06 -20.69
CA THR A 479 18.22 29.04 -22.00
C THR A 479 17.20 30.16 -22.20
N LEU A 480 16.23 30.27 -21.27
CA LEU A 480 15.15 31.25 -21.40
C LEU A 480 15.53 32.62 -20.82
N ARG A 481 16.53 32.69 -19.98
CA ARG A 481 16.99 33.90 -19.30
C ARG A 481 15.87 34.58 -18.49
N ILE A 482 15.05 33.75 -17.82
CA ILE A 482 13.97 34.23 -16.94
C ILE A 482 14.51 34.26 -15.51
N PRO A 483 14.69 35.45 -14.92
CA PRO A 483 15.16 35.58 -13.54
C PRO A 483 14.21 34.90 -12.55
N GLY A 484 14.76 34.34 -11.46
CA GLY A 484 13.98 33.70 -10.40
C GLY A 484 13.53 32.27 -10.71
N THR A 485 13.70 31.77 -11.94
CA THR A 485 13.58 30.34 -12.27
C THR A 485 14.83 29.58 -11.81
N ASN A 486 14.72 28.26 -11.67
CA ASN A 486 15.84 27.39 -11.24
C ASN A 486 16.57 27.93 -9.97
N GLY A 487 17.84 27.60 -9.78
CA GLY A 487 18.67 28.04 -8.65
C GLY A 487 19.97 27.25 -8.56
N THR A 488 20.77 27.53 -7.54
CA THR A 488 22.06 26.86 -7.32
C THR A 488 21.91 25.42 -6.84
N ASP A 489 20.81 25.08 -6.21
CA ASP A 489 20.50 23.72 -5.80
C ASP A 489 20.01 22.91 -7.02
N ILE A 490 20.67 21.78 -7.28
CA ILE A 490 20.32 20.88 -8.39
C ILE A 490 18.83 20.44 -8.38
N ARG A 491 18.21 20.42 -7.21
CA ARG A 491 16.78 20.11 -7.07
C ARG A 491 15.84 21.16 -7.67
N GLN A 492 16.34 22.36 -7.91
CA GLN A 492 15.64 23.41 -8.63
C GLN A 492 15.87 23.36 -10.15
N SER A 493 16.66 22.39 -10.61
CA SER A 493 16.95 22.24 -12.05
C SER A 493 15.75 21.74 -12.85
N GLY A 494 15.82 21.87 -14.14
CA GLY A 494 14.84 21.44 -15.11
C GLY A 494 14.06 22.58 -15.74
N PHE A 495 13.25 22.24 -16.72
CA PHE A 495 12.41 23.16 -17.49
C PHE A 495 11.26 23.68 -16.61
N PRO A 496 11.07 25.01 -16.45
CA PRO A 496 9.93 25.58 -15.75
C PRO A 496 8.60 25.17 -16.38
N ILE A 497 7.52 25.29 -15.62
CA ILE A 497 6.16 24.97 -16.08
C ILE A 497 5.56 26.16 -16.81
N PHE A 498 4.99 25.93 -17.98
CA PHE A 498 4.24 26.93 -18.74
C PHE A 498 2.83 26.40 -19.03
N ASN A 499 1.83 27.08 -18.49
CA ASN A 499 0.42 26.82 -18.73
C ASN A 499 -0.18 27.97 -19.50
N ILE A 500 -0.74 27.71 -20.66
CA ILE A 500 -1.51 28.68 -21.45
C ILE A 500 -2.96 28.18 -21.43
N ASP A 501 -3.89 29.01 -20.96
CA ASP A 501 -5.29 28.59 -20.82
C ASP A 501 -5.82 28.07 -22.18
N SER A 502 -6.54 26.95 -22.15
CA SER A 502 -7.05 26.17 -23.28
C SER A 502 -6.00 25.38 -24.08
N TYR A 503 -4.72 25.57 -23.84
CA TYR A 503 -3.66 24.79 -24.48
C TYR A 503 -3.01 23.81 -23.51
N GLN A 504 -2.31 22.82 -24.06
CA GLN A 504 -1.55 21.88 -23.27
C GLN A 504 -0.40 22.57 -22.53
N GLY A 505 -0.30 22.36 -21.24
CA GLY A 505 0.88 22.78 -20.47
C GLY A 505 2.14 22.06 -20.96
N PHE A 506 3.28 22.74 -20.94
CA PHE A 506 4.57 22.24 -21.39
C PHE A 506 5.69 22.63 -20.39
N GLY A 507 6.91 22.21 -20.68
CA GLY A 507 7.96 22.13 -19.69
C GLY A 507 7.80 20.92 -18.80
N ASN A 508 8.40 20.92 -17.63
CA ASN A 508 8.26 19.83 -16.67
C ASN A 508 6.99 20.06 -15.82
N VAL A 509 5.85 19.69 -16.37
CA VAL A 509 4.51 20.01 -15.88
C VAL A 509 4.17 19.48 -14.48
N ASN A 510 5.04 18.70 -13.88
CA ASN A 510 4.83 18.17 -12.55
C ASN A 510 5.45 19.05 -11.47
N ASN A 511 4.60 19.65 -10.65
CA ASN A 511 5.01 20.59 -9.59
C ASN A 511 5.55 19.91 -8.32
N TRP A 512 5.23 18.64 -8.06
CA TRP A 512 5.72 17.91 -6.89
C TRP A 512 7.07 17.19 -7.12
N SER A 513 7.62 17.24 -8.34
CA SER A 513 8.94 16.71 -8.70
C SER A 513 10.01 17.84 -8.59
N PRO A 514 11.25 17.50 -8.26
CA PRO A 514 11.74 16.17 -7.87
C PRO A 514 11.29 15.77 -6.47
N THR A 515 11.25 14.47 -6.24
CA THR A 515 10.96 13.89 -4.94
C THR A 515 12.08 12.93 -4.55
N PHE A 516 12.56 13.06 -3.32
CA PHE A 516 13.55 12.16 -2.73
C PHE A 516 13.04 11.67 -1.39
N ARG A 517 12.96 10.37 -1.22
CA ARG A 517 12.50 9.71 0.01
C ARG A 517 13.51 8.67 0.48
N ASN A 518 13.72 8.64 1.76
CA ASN A 518 14.58 7.67 2.44
C ASN A 518 13.91 7.31 3.76
N ASP A 519 12.85 6.47 3.66
CA ASP A 519 12.02 6.14 4.79
C ASP A 519 12.47 4.87 5.47
N ARG A 520 12.17 4.76 6.78
CA ARG A 520 12.37 3.57 7.59
C ARG A 520 11.10 3.30 8.39
N LEU A 521 10.76 2.04 8.47
CA LEU A 521 9.66 1.56 9.29
C LEU A 521 10.18 0.38 10.12
N TYR A 522 10.02 0.45 11.43
CA TYR A 522 10.38 -0.64 12.32
C TYR A 522 9.13 -1.13 13.02
N THR A 523 9.01 -2.43 13.15
CA THR A 523 7.92 -3.10 13.86
C THR A 523 8.53 -4.04 14.88
N TYR A 524 8.01 -3.98 16.09
CA TYR A 524 8.39 -4.88 17.18
C TYR A 524 7.10 -5.36 17.82
N THR A 525 6.90 -6.65 17.88
CA THR A 525 5.66 -7.21 18.40
C THR A 525 5.92 -8.52 19.14
N ALA A 526 5.23 -8.86 20.29
CA ALA A 526 5.18 -10.17 20.94
C ALA A 526 3.87 -10.43 21.63
N ASN A 527 3.48 -11.68 21.66
CA ASN A 527 2.26 -12.14 22.30
C ASN A 527 2.57 -13.27 23.27
N PHE A 528 1.75 -13.31 24.28
CA PHE A 528 1.69 -14.39 25.24
C PHE A 528 0.31 -15.02 25.16
N GLY A 529 0.25 -16.31 25.01
CA GLY A 529 -0.98 -17.09 25.06
C GLY A 529 -0.98 -17.95 26.31
N TRP A 530 -2.05 -17.92 27.07
CA TRP A 530 -2.22 -18.73 28.28
C TRP A 530 -3.62 -19.33 28.33
N THR A 531 -3.69 -20.64 28.17
CA THR A 531 -4.95 -21.38 28.29
C THR A 531 -5.11 -21.91 29.72
N ARG A 532 -6.24 -21.60 30.37
CA ARG A 532 -6.58 -22.07 31.69
C ARG A 532 -8.06 -22.46 31.78
N GLY A 533 -8.33 -23.76 31.75
CA GLY A 533 -9.70 -24.27 31.74
C GLY A 533 -10.47 -23.84 30.50
N SER A 534 -11.54 -23.05 30.66
CA SER A 534 -12.37 -22.53 29.58
C SER A 534 -11.92 -21.18 29.05
N HIS A 535 -10.82 -20.65 29.57
CA HIS A 535 -10.29 -19.33 29.20
C HIS A 535 -9.02 -19.46 28.36
N ASN A 536 -9.00 -18.82 27.22
CA ASN A 536 -7.83 -18.62 26.36
C ASN A 536 -7.44 -17.14 26.42
N LEU A 537 -6.53 -16.83 27.33
CA LEU A 537 -6.01 -15.49 27.53
C LEU A 537 -4.91 -15.21 26.49
N ARG A 538 -5.00 -14.07 25.85
CA ARG A 538 -3.94 -13.58 24.98
C ARG A 538 -3.65 -12.12 25.31
N PHE A 539 -2.38 -11.79 25.54
CA PHE A 539 -1.95 -10.43 25.85
C PHE A 539 -0.62 -10.14 25.16
N GLY A 540 -0.40 -8.89 24.91
CA GLY A 540 0.81 -8.50 24.20
C GLY A 540 0.91 -7.00 23.97
N LEU A 541 1.91 -6.61 23.19
CA LEU A 541 2.08 -5.24 22.75
C LEU A 541 2.60 -5.17 21.33
N ASP A 542 2.45 -3.98 20.75
CA ASP A 542 2.68 -3.68 19.36
C ASP A 542 3.35 -2.30 19.26
N TYR A 543 4.56 -2.27 18.74
CA TYR A 543 5.40 -1.09 18.59
C TYR A 543 5.69 -0.85 17.13
N ILE A 544 5.36 0.34 16.64
CA ILE A 544 5.69 0.75 15.27
C ILE A 544 6.40 2.10 15.31
N HIS A 545 7.61 2.14 14.76
CA HIS A 545 8.39 3.36 14.62
C HIS A 545 8.50 3.77 13.17
N HIS A 546 7.82 4.85 12.82
CA HIS A 546 7.90 5.47 11.51
C HIS A 546 9.01 6.53 11.48
N GLN A 547 9.88 6.43 10.46
CA GLN A 547 10.89 7.42 10.14
C GLN A 547 10.74 7.82 8.68
N MET A 548 10.20 9.01 8.45
CA MET A 548 10.08 9.59 7.12
C MET A 548 11.16 10.66 6.95
N ASN A 549 11.96 10.52 5.89
CA ASN A 549 12.93 11.53 5.48
C ASN A 549 12.64 11.84 4.02
N HIS A 550 12.12 13.03 3.75
CA HIS A 550 11.78 13.35 2.38
C HIS A 550 12.10 14.78 2.00
N TRP A 551 12.29 14.98 0.73
CA TRP A 551 12.34 16.27 0.08
C TRP A 551 11.35 16.28 -1.07
N GLN A 552 10.34 17.15 -1.02
CA GLN A 552 9.28 17.24 -2.02
C GLN A 552 8.59 18.61 -1.94
N PRO A 553 8.69 19.45 -2.97
CA PRO A 553 8.02 20.76 -3.01
C PRO A 553 6.59 20.59 -3.54
N GLU A 554 5.64 20.22 -2.71
CA GLU A 554 4.27 19.87 -3.14
C GLU A 554 3.40 21.05 -3.59
N MET A 555 3.66 22.23 -3.10
CA MET A 555 2.76 23.37 -3.29
C MET A 555 3.27 24.32 -4.37
N GLY A 556 2.35 25.09 -4.97
CA GLY A 556 2.70 26.12 -5.96
C GLY A 556 3.25 25.57 -7.27
N GLY A 557 4.16 26.27 -7.87
CA GLY A 557 4.70 25.99 -9.21
C GLY A 557 5.89 25.02 -9.25
N GLY A 558 6.20 24.33 -8.16
CA GLY A 558 7.41 23.50 -8.07
C GLY A 558 8.70 24.34 -7.97
N PRO A 559 9.87 23.67 -7.81
CA PRO A 559 11.11 24.39 -7.47
C PRO A 559 11.77 25.08 -8.67
N ARG A 560 11.32 24.82 -9.87
CA ARG A 560 11.83 25.40 -11.13
C ARG A 560 11.16 26.71 -11.50
N GLY A 561 9.96 26.94 -10.96
CA GLY A 561 9.07 28.03 -11.34
C GLY A 561 7.95 27.57 -12.29
N ALA A 562 6.81 28.21 -12.20
CA ALA A 562 5.65 28.00 -13.04
C ALA A 562 5.01 29.32 -13.46
N PHE A 563 4.58 29.39 -14.70
CA PHE A 563 3.95 30.56 -15.31
C PHE A 563 2.62 30.14 -15.93
N THR A 564 1.56 30.88 -15.55
CA THR A 564 0.22 30.64 -16.13
C THR A 564 -0.23 31.89 -16.87
N PHE A 565 -0.70 31.71 -18.10
CA PHE A 565 -1.13 32.78 -18.98
C PHE A 565 -2.61 32.64 -19.29
N GLY A 566 -3.36 33.70 -19.08
CA GLY A 566 -4.76 33.84 -19.46
C GLY A 566 -4.97 35.05 -20.34
N GLY A 567 -6.00 35.05 -21.16
CA GLY A 567 -6.22 36.05 -22.20
C GLY A 567 -6.67 37.43 -21.73
N ALA A 568 -7.08 37.61 -20.50
CA ALA A 568 -7.62 38.86 -19.95
C ALA A 568 -6.78 40.11 -20.23
N PRO A 569 -5.42 40.07 -20.15
CA PRO A 569 -4.58 41.27 -20.43
C PRO A 569 -4.73 41.82 -21.82
N VAL A 570 -5.12 41.04 -22.82
CA VAL A 570 -5.16 41.41 -24.23
C VAL A 570 -6.58 41.43 -24.81
N THR A 571 -7.61 41.41 -23.98
CA THR A 571 -8.99 41.68 -24.38
C THR A 571 -9.33 43.16 -24.08
N ASN A 572 -10.33 43.73 -24.79
CA ASN A 572 -10.71 45.13 -24.54
C ASN A 572 -11.17 45.33 -23.09
N THR A 573 -12.05 44.45 -22.60
CA THR A 573 -12.70 44.60 -21.28
C THR A 573 -11.89 44.06 -20.10
N GLY A 574 -10.77 43.37 -20.36
CA GLY A 574 -10.07 42.61 -19.30
C GLY A 574 -10.75 41.31 -18.89
N SER A 575 -11.76 40.86 -19.65
CA SER A 575 -12.53 39.64 -19.43
C SER A 575 -12.88 38.96 -20.77
N GLY A 576 -13.59 37.84 -20.76
CA GLY A 576 -14.01 37.15 -21.98
C GLY A 576 -12.82 36.51 -22.74
N ALA A 577 -11.83 35.98 -22.03
CA ALA A 577 -10.65 35.36 -22.64
C ALA A 577 -10.97 34.14 -23.51
N THR A 578 -10.23 34.02 -24.63
CA THR A 578 -10.27 32.91 -25.57
C THR A 578 -8.91 32.20 -25.58
N ASN A 579 -8.82 31.05 -26.26
CA ASN A 579 -7.53 30.41 -26.53
C ASN A 579 -6.55 31.33 -27.26
N TYR A 580 -7.03 32.12 -28.25
CA TYR A 580 -6.20 33.08 -29.02
C TYR A 580 -5.69 34.22 -28.15
N SER A 581 -6.54 34.82 -27.30
CA SER A 581 -6.08 35.84 -26.35
C SER A 581 -5.10 35.28 -25.32
N SER A 582 -5.25 34.06 -24.88
CA SER A 582 -4.29 33.41 -23.97
C SER A 582 -2.93 33.19 -24.66
N ALA A 583 -2.92 32.75 -25.93
CA ALA A 583 -1.69 32.65 -26.70
C ALA A 583 -1.04 34.02 -26.94
N ALA A 584 -1.82 35.06 -27.20
CA ALA A 584 -1.33 36.43 -27.37
C ALA A 584 -0.71 36.97 -26.05
N ALA A 585 -1.36 36.77 -24.91
CA ALA A 585 -0.81 37.14 -23.60
C ALA A 585 0.51 36.40 -23.32
N PHE A 586 0.61 35.13 -23.68
CA PHE A 586 1.86 34.38 -23.59
C PHE A 586 2.96 34.97 -24.49
N LEU A 587 2.66 35.29 -25.76
CA LEU A 587 3.62 35.90 -26.66
C LEU A 587 4.14 37.24 -26.12
N LEU A 588 3.28 38.02 -25.50
CA LEU A 588 3.66 39.30 -24.90
C LEU A 588 4.41 39.15 -23.57
N GLY A 589 4.50 37.91 -23.02
CA GLY A 589 5.16 37.65 -21.75
C GLY A 589 4.38 38.16 -20.54
N LEU A 590 3.04 38.11 -20.55
CA LEU A 590 2.13 38.63 -19.54
C LEU A 590 1.46 37.49 -18.76
N PRO A 591 2.16 36.84 -17.82
CA PRO A 591 1.56 35.80 -17.00
C PRO A 591 0.53 36.40 -16.04
N ARG A 592 -0.59 35.72 -15.83
CA ARG A 592 -1.56 36.05 -14.77
C ARG A 592 -1.17 35.48 -13.40
N LEU A 593 -0.29 34.48 -13.39
CA LEU A 593 0.18 33.84 -12.17
C LEU A 593 1.62 33.35 -12.36
N VAL A 594 2.48 33.70 -11.41
CA VAL A 594 3.84 33.20 -11.31
C VAL A 594 4.01 32.55 -9.95
N GLN A 595 4.49 31.33 -9.94
CA GLN A 595 4.66 30.55 -8.72
C GLN A 595 6.00 29.86 -8.69
N LYS A 596 6.55 29.73 -7.49
CA LYS A 596 7.70 28.87 -7.21
C LYS A 596 7.59 28.36 -5.77
N SER A 597 7.83 27.07 -5.57
CA SER A 597 7.89 26.49 -4.23
C SER A 597 9.20 25.74 -4.06
N TYR A 598 9.71 25.77 -2.84
CA TYR A 598 10.96 25.13 -2.50
C TYR A 598 10.90 24.62 -1.06
N GLN A 599 11.21 23.38 -0.85
CA GLN A 599 11.35 22.84 0.49
C GLN A 599 12.73 23.21 1.04
N PHE A 600 12.76 24.07 2.04
CA PHE A 600 14.00 24.57 2.63
C PHE A 600 14.77 23.49 3.41
N TYR A 601 14.04 22.62 4.09
CA TYR A 601 14.65 21.58 4.94
C TYR A 601 15.00 20.33 4.15
N ASP A 602 16.23 19.82 4.32
CA ASP A 602 16.77 18.69 3.59
C ASP A 602 17.54 17.73 4.50
N PRO A 603 16.99 16.54 4.71
CA PRO A 603 15.61 16.14 4.46
C PRO A 603 14.65 16.69 5.51
N MET A 604 13.36 16.79 5.18
CA MET A 604 12.33 16.95 6.20
C MET A 604 12.22 15.63 6.97
N GLN A 605 12.64 15.66 8.22
CA GLN A 605 12.65 14.49 9.10
C GLN A 605 11.38 14.46 9.93
N THR A 606 10.58 13.42 9.76
CA THR A 606 9.38 13.18 10.57
C THR A 606 9.49 11.83 11.26
N ARG A 607 9.16 11.80 12.55
CA ARG A 607 9.26 10.61 13.41
C ARG A 607 7.96 10.42 14.17
N GLU A 608 7.55 9.16 14.31
CA GLU A 608 6.35 8.80 15.02
C GLU A 608 6.50 7.41 15.66
N PHE A 609 6.03 7.27 16.90
CA PHE A 609 6.08 6.03 17.66
C PHE A 609 4.68 5.62 18.07
N PHE A 610 4.14 4.59 17.44
CA PHE A 610 2.91 3.97 17.90
C PHE A 610 3.23 2.89 18.92
N GLN A 611 2.46 2.90 20.02
CA GLN A 611 2.58 1.92 21.09
C GLN A 611 1.19 1.41 21.43
N ALA A 612 1.05 0.11 21.51
CA ALA A 612 -0.20 -0.47 21.96
C ALA A 612 0.05 -1.69 22.84
N TYR A 613 -0.82 -1.85 23.81
CA TYR A 613 -0.88 -2.99 24.73
C TYR A 613 -2.27 -3.58 24.63
N TYR A 614 -2.39 -4.88 24.70
CA TYR A 614 -3.71 -5.50 24.66
C TYR A 614 -3.81 -6.71 25.57
N LEU A 615 -5.05 -6.99 25.97
CA LEU A 615 -5.47 -8.20 26.66
C LEU A 615 -6.76 -8.69 25.99
N ARG A 616 -6.82 -9.98 25.70
CA ARG A 616 -8.02 -10.64 25.19
C ARG A 616 -8.25 -11.93 25.97
N ASP A 617 -9.49 -12.18 26.37
CA ASP A 617 -9.98 -13.46 26.86
C ASP A 617 -10.99 -14.02 25.87
N GLN A 618 -10.72 -15.20 25.35
CA GLN A 618 -11.69 -16.00 24.62
C GLN A 618 -12.22 -17.07 25.59
N TRP A 619 -13.40 -16.79 26.13
CA TRP A 619 -14.04 -17.61 27.13
C TRP A 619 -15.06 -18.55 26.49
N GLN A 620 -14.77 -19.84 26.50
CA GLN A 620 -15.72 -20.87 26.11
C GLN A 620 -16.69 -21.13 27.26
N VAL A 621 -17.80 -20.38 27.34
CA VAL A 621 -18.82 -20.44 28.40
C VAL A 621 -19.41 -21.86 28.49
N ASN A 622 -19.68 -22.46 27.31
CA ASN A 622 -20.10 -23.85 27.15
C ASN A 622 -19.73 -24.36 25.75
N ARG A 623 -20.09 -25.59 25.39
CA ARG A 623 -19.77 -26.20 24.08
C ARG A 623 -20.35 -25.48 22.89
N SER A 624 -21.33 -24.61 23.08
CA SER A 624 -22.05 -23.89 22.00
C SER A 624 -21.82 -22.39 22.04
N LEU A 625 -21.31 -21.82 23.12
CA LEU A 625 -21.17 -20.38 23.29
C LEU A 625 -19.75 -20.01 23.66
N THR A 626 -19.15 -19.16 22.83
CA THR A 626 -17.84 -18.53 23.05
C THR A 626 -18.01 -17.01 23.10
N LEU A 627 -17.48 -16.39 24.14
CA LEU A 627 -17.37 -14.94 24.28
C LEU A 627 -15.92 -14.52 24.10
N THR A 628 -15.70 -13.44 23.37
CA THR A 628 -14.39 -12.79 23.26
C THR A 628 -14.47 -11.42 23.91
N LEU A 629 -13.68 -11.22 24.95
CA LEU A 629 -13.58 -9.97 25.68
C LEU A 629 -12.16 -9.42 25.52
N GLY A 630 -12.03 -8.21 25.02
CA GLY A 630 -10.73 -7.63 24.75
C GLY A 630 -10.66 -6.15 25.11
N MET A 631 -9.48 -5.71 25.47
CA MET A 631 -9.14 -4.31 25.65
C MET A 631 -7.79 -4.04 24.99
N ARG A 632 -7.73 -2.98 24.20
CA ARG A 632 -6.48 -2.47 23.66
C ARG A 632 -6.27 -1.04 24.13
N PHE A 633 -5.07 -0.76 24.59
CA PHE A 633 -4.60 0.55 25.03
C PHE A 633 -3.61 1.04 23.98
N GLU A 634 -3.88 2.19 23.39
CA GLU A 634 -3.06 2.74 22.30
C GLU A 634 -2.53 4.11 22.67
N HIS A 635 -1.26 4.33 22.40
CA HIS A 635 -0.63 5.64 22.39
C HIS A 635 -0.23 5.98 20.96
N LEU A 636 -1.00 6.89 20.36
CA LEU A 636 -0.82 7.39 18.99
C LEU A 636 -0.41 8.87 19.06
N PRO A 637 0.86 9.16 19.35
CA PRO A 637 1.31 10.54 19.49
C PRO A 637 1.28 11.25 18.15
N ILE A 638 1.20 12.58 18.21
CA ILE A 638 1.44 13.38 17.02
C ILE A 638 2.90 13.23 16.59
N MET A 639 3.14 13.27 15.30
CA MET A 639 4.48 13.18 14.73
C MET A 639 5.42 14.27 15.27
N ASN A 640 6.71 13.96 15.32
CA ASN A 640 7.76 14.92 15.67
C ASN A 640 8.60 15.23 14.42
N ARG A 641 8.83 16.52 14.15
CA ARG A 641 9.66 17.02 13.04
C ARG A 641 11.03 17.48 13.52
N GLY A 642 11.93 16.55 13.88
CA GLY A 642 13.34 16.79 14.13
C GLY A 642 13.66 18.11 14.87
N GLU A 643 14.51 18.96 14.30
CA GLU A 643 14.87 20.28 14.83
C GLU A 643 13.76 21.34 14.69
N PHE A 644 12.87 21.14 13.71
CA PHE A 644 11.77 22.04 13.41
C PHE A 644 10.50 21.42 13.99
N GLY A 645 9.70 22.22 14.68
CA GLY A 645 8.41 21.79 15.18
C GLY A 645 7.39 21.59 14.05
N LEU A 646 6.16 21.26 14.43
CA LEU A 646 5.05 21.17 13.49
C LEU A 646 4.52 22.55 13.15
N GLU A 647 4.15 22.75 11.90
CA GLU A 647 3.38 23.90 11.48
C GLU A 647 1.89 23.60 11.64
N ARG A 648 1.14 24.52 12.24
CA ARG A 648 -0.30 24.45 12.37
C ARG A 648 -0.93 25.76 11.89
N TYR A 649 -1.96 25.66 11.07
CA TYR A 649 -2.80 26.83 10.78
C TYR A 649 -3.77 27.05 11.94
N ASP A 650 -3.77 28.26 12.46
CA ASP A 650 -4.70 28.72 13.48
C ASP A 650 -5.78 29.56 12.83
N ALA A 651 -7.00 29.01 12.78
CA ALA A 651 -8.13 29.65 12.10
C ALA A 651 -8.63 30.88 12.86
N ASP A 652 -8.49 30.91 14.20
CA ASP A 652 -8.99 32.01 15.03
C ASP A 652 -8.16 33.25 14.83
N THR A 653 -6.85 33.12 14.67
CA THR A 653 -5.93 34.25 14.47
C THR A 653 -5.54 34.45 13.00
N ASN A 654 -5.98 33.55 12.08
CA ASN A 654 -5.58 33.52 10.67
C ASN A 654 -4.06 33.52 10.48
N ARG A 655 -3.34 32.75 11.30
CA ARG A 655 -1.87 32.68 11.29
C ARG A 655 -1.38 31.24 11.21
N VAL A 656 -0.16 31.09 10.68
CA VAL A 656 0.58 29.83 10.78
C VAL A 656 1.43 29.85 12.04
N ILE A 657 1.17 28.94 12.96
CA ILE A 657 1.96 28.72 14.16
C ILE A 657 3.14 27.82 13.77
N LEU A 658 4.36 28.31 13.98
CA LEU A 658 5.58 27.53 13.78
C LEU A 658 6.00 26.93 15.12
N GLY A 659 5.91 25.61 15.24
CA GLY A 659 6.33 24.92 16.45
C GLY A 659 7.84 25.05 16.71
N GLY A 660 8.22 25.14 17.97
CA GLY A 660 9.59 25.32 18.40
C GLY A 660 10.18 26.70 18.11
N ARG A 661 9.39 27.69 17.64
CA ARG A 661 9.79 29.03 17.34
C ARG A 661 8.89 30.06 18.05
N ALA A 662 9.43 31.26 18.35
CA ALA A 662 8.71 32.35 18.98
C ALA A 662 7.95 31.93 20.25
N GLY A 663 8.51 31.03 21.06
CA GLY A 663 7.87 30.55 22.28
C GLY A 663 6.80 29.47 22.08
N ASN A 664 6.48 29.07 20.84
CA ASN A 664 5.52 28.00 20.56
C ASN A 664 6.09 26.62 20.90
N PRO A 665 5.29 25.71 21.47
CA PRO A 665 5.72 24.34 21.70
C PRO A 665 6.00 23.62 20.36
N ARG A 666 6.92 22.67 20.36
CA ARG A 666 7.35 21.96 19.12
C ARG A 666 6.21 21.24 18.39
N ASN A 667 5.19 20.83 19.11
CA ASN A 667 3.97 20.21 18.54
C ASN A 667 2.95 21.23 18.01
N GLY A 668 3.31 22.53 17.88
CA GLY A 668 2.41 23.58 17.42
C GLY A 668 1.20 23.83 18.33
N GLY A 669 1.26 23.38 19.60
CA GLY A 669 0.14 23.45 20.55
C GLY A 669 -0.93 22.35 20.33
N THR A 670 -0.69 21.40 19.42
CA THR A 670 -1.59 20.27 19.19
C THR A 670 -1.31 19.18 20.22
N THR A 671 -2.35 18.65 20.83
CA THR A 671 -2.26 17.57 21.82
C THR A 671 -3.06 16.37 21.35
N THR A 672 -2.55 15.19 21.67
CA THR A 672 -3.27 13.91 21.47
C THR A 672 -3.49 13.24 22.84
N PRO A 673 -4.56 12.47 23.02
CA PRO A 673 -4.74 11.70 24.24
C PRO A 673 -3.52 10.81 24.50
N ARG A 674 -3.08 10.73 25.75
CA ARG A 674 -1.95 9.88 26.13
C ARG A 674 -2.27 8.40 25.97
N ILE A 675 -3.52 8.03 26.24
CA ILE A 675 -4.01 6.65 26.12
C ILE A 675 -5.38 6.70 25.46
N LEU A 676 -5.54 5.93 24.41
CA LEU A 676 -6.79 5.67 23.72
C LEU A 676 -7.24 4.26 24.09
N TYR A 677 -8.49 4.11 24.48
CA TYR A 677 -9.09 2.85 24.87
C TYR A 677 -9.87 2.26 23.70
N ALA A 678 -9.59 1.02 23.37
CA ALA A 678 -10.23 0.30 22.27
C ALA A 678 -10.81 -1.03 22.79
N PRO A 679 -11.97 -1.00 23.46
CA PRO A 679 -12.66 -2.21 23.89
C PRO A 679 -13.11 -3.04 22.71
N ARG A 680 -13.11 -4.37 22.90
CA ARG A 680 -13.56 -5.38 21.94
C ARG A 680 -14.51 -6.34 22.64
N PHE A 681 -15.61 -6.64 22.01
CA PHE A 681 -16.56 -7.65 22.42
C PHE A 681 -16.93 -8.52 21.24
N GLY A 682 -16.94 -9.83 21.44
CA GLY A 682 -17.32 -10.80 20.42
C GLY A 682 -18.16 -11.91 21.01
N LEU A 683 -19.09 -12.41 20.24
CA LEU A 683 -19.98 -13.52 20.54
C LEU A 683 -20.00 -14.48 19.37
N ALA A 684 -19.73 -15.76 19.60
CA ALA A 684 -19.99 -16.84 18.66
C ALA A 684 -20.90 -17.87 19.35
N TRP A 685 -22.12 -18.04 18.82
CA TRP A 685 -23.11 -18.96 19.36
C TRP A 685 -23.52 -19.99 18.31
N ARG A 686 -23.08 -21.22 18.53
CA ARG A 686 -23.45 -22.38 17.72
C ARG A 686 -24.82 -22.88 18.15
N ILE A 687 -25.86 -22.47 17.45
CA ILE A 687 -27.26 -22.86 17.71
C ILE A 687 -27.44 -24.36 17.40
N ASN A 688 -26.83 -24.82 16.33
CA ASN A 688 -26.79 -26.22 15.92
C ASN A 688 -25.52 -26.48 15.03
N PRO A 689 -25.20 -27.73 14.64
CA PRO A 689 -24.01 -28.01 13.84
C PRO A 689 -23.90 -27.29 12.49
N ARG A 690 -24.99 -26.73 11.99
CA ARG A 690 -25.05 -26.04 10.68
C ARG A 690 -25.31 -24.53 10.80
N THR A 691 -25.55 -24.02 12.01
CA THR A 691 -25.95 -22.62 12.21
C THR A 691 -25.17 -22.00 13.36
N VAL A 692 -24.42 -20.96 13.06
CA VAL A 692 -23.68 -20.15 14.06
C VAL A 692 -24.14 -18.71 13.94
N PHE A 693 -24.43 -18.08 15.08
CA PHE A 693 -24.67 -16.65 15.17
C PHE A 693 -23.40 -15.97 15.66
N HIS A 694 -22.94 -14.96 14.92
CA HIS A 694 -21.82 -14.10 15.27
C HIS A 694 -22.30 -12.69 15.58
N GLY A 695 -21.76 -12.10 16.61
CA GLY A 695 -21.96 -10.70 16.94
C GLY A 695 -20.68 -10.10 17.51
N GLY A 696 -20.42 -8.84 17.21
CA GLY A 696 -19.24 -8.17 17.73
C GLY A 696 -19.40 -6.66 17.79
N TYR A 697 -18.67 -6.06 18.71
CA TYR A 697 -18.55 -4.63 18.88
C TYR A 697 -17.10 -4.28 19.21
N GLY A 698 -16.60 -3.20 18.64
CA GLY A 698 -15.25 -2.72 18.96
C GLY A 698 -15.01 -1.28 18.57
N ILE A 699 -14.14 -0.62 19.31
CA ILE A 699 -13.64 0.71 19.01
C ILE A 699 -12.26 0.56 18.38
N THR A 700 -12.03 1.27 17.26
CA THR A 700 -10.73 1.40 16.62
C THR A 700 -10.32 2.86 16.59
N ASN A 701 -9.04 3.13 16.83
CA ASN A 701 -8.50 4.47 16.77
C ASN A 701 -7.69 4.63 15.48
N ASP A 702 -7.80 5.82 14.88
CA ASP A 702 -7.00 6.22 13.71
C ASP A 702 -5.87 7.15 14.15
N SER A 703 -4.72 7.00 13.54
CA SER A 703 -3.58 7.88 13.75
C SER A 703 -3.63 9.07 12.79
N TYR A 704 -3.03 10.18 13.19
CA TYR A 704 -2.87 11.32 12.29
C TYR A 704 -1.83 10.98 11.20
N PRO A 705 -2.18 11.04 9.90
CA PRO A 705 -1.26 10.65 8.84
C PRO A 705 -0.05 11.59 8.74
N MET A 706 1.16 11.05 8.74
CA MET A 706 2.41 11.82 8.67
C MET A 706 2.57 12.64 7.37
N GLY A 707 1.92 12.22 6.30
CA GLY A 707 1.98 12.88 5.00
C GLY A 707 1.10 14.11 4.86
N ARG A 708 0.32 14.48 5.89
CA ARG A 708 -0.59 15.63 5.83
C ARG A 708 -0.15 16.70 6.81
N PRO A 709 -0.10 17.99 6.39
CA PRO A 709 0.10 19.08 7.32
C PRO A 709 -1.10 19.17 8.28
N ILE A 710 -0.84 19.57 9.52
CA ILE A 710 -1.89 19.87 10.48
C ILE A 710 -2.58 21.16 10.01
N ARG A 711 -3.84 21.03 9.68
CA ARG A 711 -4.70 22.14 9.30
C ARG A 711 -5.52 22.58 10.48
#